data_46256b920672cf7c270bc7f66856fa64
#
_entry.id   46256b920672cf7c270bc7f66856fa64
#
_cell.length_a   1.000
_cell.length_b   1.000
_cell.length_c   1.000
_cell.angle_alpha   90.00
_cell.angle_beta   90.00
_cell.angle_gamma   90.00
#
_symmetry.space_group_name_H-M   'P 1'
#
loop_
_entity.id
_entity.type
_entity.pdbx_description
1 polymer ?
#
loop_
_entity_poly.entity_id
_entity_poly.type
_entity_poly.pdbx_seq_one_letter_code
_entity_poly.pdbx_strand_id
1 'polypeptide(L)'
;MRHIPRCPSQGVFLTGSGLTRFFIMKKQSILIVVALGLVTATAFAQSPPPAKPSAKPSAAKPTTVKPTTVKPDFPSYTTVIKGYEQVISSMDKKSSLFSIYVRKKDQQMLGALPAGFESKKFFIAMTVASGETYAGLQAGEKYVYFKRLHKRLLIIEPNLKVRSSGDLESKASVKRIFTDRVIVDVPILALLPKNRPLIDMDALLVGQAAKFFGSKGAGLNVKLAQIRTAKAFPGNVELAFTVPASNGVLKTWHYSISAIVPNKTYKPRLADQRVGYFTTSYSDLGKYTDEQKKTRYINRWHLEKADTKLKVSPVKNPIIFYIEHTTPVRYRRWVREGILMWNKAYDKVGLANAIEVYYQDATTGAHMEKDPEDARYNFVRWLNNDVGTAIGPSRVNPLTGQILDADIILTDGWIRHYWKQFNEILPGIAMEGFAPETLAWLKEHPEWDPRVRLAHPSMRDSIKAELAAHGAEAYGGHPLAKVDGELIGDNEFDGLYGRISQVNGLCLAAEAKALDLAAMRFTFELEAEAAEAAEEEDDEKKDEKKDEKGDKPKPKKTVVKLDGVPEWFIGPLVAELVAHEVGHTLGLRHNFKASSIHSLEKINSDEIKGKETLAGSVMDYLPINMYKGIGEKAGDHTMIGIGPYDHWAIEYGYSIVKKPEELQKILSRVSDPKLQYATDEDTIGPDPFARRYDFAANPLQYAHNQMNIVKHHRGQLLDHFVKKGQSWAKARYGYQLTLSLQVRALSMMGNWIGGSFVNRDKKGDPGDRYPITPVPAKQQREALEFMLENAFKDEAFGLNTELLRRMSNDRWIDNLSSSMKDSTWPVHEKVMGIQASTLTMILNPTSLGRVYDNEFLVEADKDTITLPEILGKLDDAIWTELKAPAKGEHTARKPLIASLRRNLQREHLERLVSLSMPGSWRGASSRPLANLASQQLRSLAKRIDAAQKAEGVKLDPYTAAHLSEAGELIKKTMDAGIIYGSTKI
;
A
#
# COMPACT_ATOMS: atom_id res chain seq x y z
N MET A 1 3.92 -32.19 60.50
CA MET A 1 2.64 -32.96 60.74
C MET A 1 1.50 -32.08 60.26
N ARG A 2 0.60 -32.70 59.50
CA ARG A 2 -0.71 -32.26 58.97
C ARG A 2 -0.64 -31.56 57.61
N HIS A 3 -0.94 -32.39 56.67
CA HIS A 3 -1.64 -32.34 55.40
C HIS A 3 -2.28 -31.00 54.98
N ILE A 4 -1.87 -30.55 53.79
CA ILE A 4 -2.62 -29.67 52.90
C ILE A 4 -2.88 -30.46 51.60
N PRO A 5 -4.11 -30.56 51.10
CA PRO A 5 -4.41 -31.37 49.93
C PRO A 5 -4.02 -30.64 48.62
N ARG A 6 -3.43 -31.41 47.71
CA ARG A 6 -3.14 -31.00 46.32
C ARG A 6 -4.44 -30.88 45.52
N CYS A 7 -4.65 -29.75 44.88
CA CYS A 7 -5.60 -29.62 43.80
C CYS A 7 -4.93 -30.03 42.47
N PRO A 8 -5.63 -30.73 41.58
CA PRO A 8 -5.05 -31.20 40.32
C PRO A 8 -5.00 -30.09 39.25
N SER A 9 -3.84 -29.95 38.65
CA SER A 9 -3.59 -29.15 37.48
C SER A 9 -4.37 -29.71 36.27
N GLN A 10 -5.37 -29.01 35.78
CA GLN A 10 -5.91 -29.26 34.44
C GLN A 10 -5.01 -28.57 33.41
N GLY A 11 -4.22 -29.37 32.70
CA GLY A 11 -3.50 -28.97 31.52
C GLY A 11 -4.46 -28.78 30.37
N VAL A 12 -4.49 -27.57 29.83
CA VAL A 12 -5.12 -27.32 28.53
C VAL A 12 -4.11 -27.70 27.48
N PHE A 13 -4.29 -28.86 26.88
CA PHE A 13 -3.60 -29.25 25.65
C PHE A 13 -4.24 -28.52 24.47
N LEU A 14 -3.51 -27.60 23.86
CA LEU A 14 -3.78 -27.10 22.50
C LEU A 14 -3.28 -28.18 21.52
N THR A 15 -4.16 -29.05 21.06
CA THR A 15 -3.91 -29.93 19.92
C THR A 15 -4.30 -29.22 18.64
N GLY A 16 -3.31 -28.65 18.00
CA GLY A 16 -3.40 -28.28 16.60
C GLY A 16 -2.70 -29.33 15.75
N SER A 17 -3.38 -30.37 15.31
CA SER A 17 -2.86 -31.31 14.32
C SER A 17 -3.77 -31.34 13.11
N GLY A 18 -3.37 -30.61 12.08
CA GLY A 18 -3.84 -30.76 10.72
C GLY A 18 -2.69 -31.30 9.88
N LEU A 19 -2.41 -32.59 9.97
CA LEU A 19 -1.48 -33.30 9.09
C LEU A 19 -2.14 -33.48 7.73
N THR A 20 -1.84 -32.59 6.78
CA THR A 20 -2.09 -32.82 5.36
C THR A 20 -0.92 -33.59 4.80
N ARG A 21 -1.16 -34.87 4.48
CA ARG A 21 -0.20 -35.73 3.77
C ARG A 21 0.05 -35.16 2.37
N PHE A 22 1.23 -34.61 2.14
CA PHE A 22 1.76 -34.40 0.79
C PHE A 22 2.27 -35.72 0.23
N PHE A 23 1.67 -36.17 -0.86
CA PHE A 23 2.22 -37.18 -1.73
C PHE A 23 3.38 -36.58 -2.52
N ILE A 24 4.59 -37.03 -2.22
CA ILE A 24 5.79 -36.78 -3.05
C ILE A 24 5.73 -37.71 -4.22
N MET A 25 5.35 -37.22 -5.41
CA MET A 25 5.59 -37.92 -6.65
C MET A 25 7.03 -37.65 -7.12
N LYS A 26 7.87 -38.71 -7.05
CA LYS A 26 9.19 -38.73 -7.69
C LYS A 26 9.03 -38.59 -9.21
N LYS A 27 9.64 -37.58 -9.78
CA LYS A 27 9.87 -37.49 -11.22
C LYS A 27 10.88 -38.60 -11.64
N GLN A 28 10.39 -39.60 -12.30
CA GLN A 28 11.24 -40.49 -13.15
C GLN A 28 11.24 -39.94 -14.56
N SER A 29 12.41 -39.61 -15.03
CA SER A 29 12.67 -39.25 -16.42
C SER A 29 12.56 -40.48 -17.31
N ILE A 30 11.62 -40.49 -18.24
CA ILE A 30 11.57 -41.49 -19.31
C ILE A 30 12.09 -40.83 -20.58
N LEU A 31 13.23 -41.30 -21.01
CA LEU A 31 13.82 -41.06 -22.34
C LEU A 31 13.01 -41.86 -23.37
N ILE A 32 12.36 -41.21 -24.31
CA ILE A 32 11.77 -41.89 -25.46
C ILE A 32 12.64 -41.60 -26.68
N VAL A 33 13.25 -42.65 -27.18
CA VAL A 33 13.97 -42.71 -28.46
C VAL A 33 12.94 -42.79 -29.59
N VAL A 34 13.00 -41.86 -30.53
CA VAL A 34 12.19 -41.87 -31.74
C VAL A 34 12.90 -42.73 -32.76
N ALA A 35 12.31 -43.90 -33.13
CA ALA A 35 12.70 -44.66 -34.29
C ALA A 35 11.67 -44.40 -35.41
N LEU A 36 12.14 -43.84 -36.51
CA LEU A 36 11.39 -43.73 -37.76
C LEU A 36 11.15 -45.14 -38.38
N GLY A 37 9.89 -45.42 -38.69
CA GLY A 37 9.53 -46.54 -39.56
C GLY A 37 8.42 -46.11 -40.50
N LEU A 38 8.77 -45.88 -41.76
CA LEU A 38 7.85 -45.70 -42.86
C LEU A 38 7.19 -47.06 -43.21
N VAL A 39 5.86 -47.11 -43.19
CA VAL A 39 5.11 -48.09 -43.96
C VAL A 39 3.93 -47.43 -44.63
N THR A 40 3.96 -47.38 -45.93
CA THR A 40 2.86 -47.03 -46.84
C THR A 40 1.87 -48.18 -46.94
N ALA A 41 0.61 -47.95 -46.71
CA ALA A 41 -0.48 -48.85 -47.18
C ALA A 41 -1.68 -48.04 -47.66
N THR A 42 -1.86 -48.04 -48.94
CA THR A 42 -3.04 -47.58 -49.66
C THR A 42 -4.21 -48.55 -49.41
N ALA A 43 -5.33 -48.06 -48.95
CA ALA A 43 -6.60 -48.81 -48.97
C ALA A 43 -7.69 -47.96 -49.63
N PHE A 44 -8.17 -48.52 -50.72
CA PHE A 44 -9.31 -47.99 -51.52
C PHE A 44 -10.59 -48.06 -50.72
N ALA A 45 -11.36 -46.97 -50.67
CA ALA A 45 -12.75 -46.93 -50.23
C ALA A 45 -13.65 -47.31 -51.42
N GLN A 46 -14.37 -48.40 -51.32
CA GLN A 46 -15.47 -48.73 -52.23
C GLN A 46 -16.78 -48.19 -51.66
N SER A 47 -17.53 -47.44 -52.51
CA SER A 47 -18.86 -46.99 -52.23
C SER A 47 -19.89 -48.12 -52.43
N PRO A 48 -20.95 -48.25 -51.60
CA PRO A 48 -21.99 -49.25 -51.83
C PRO A 48 -22.94 -48.83 -52.94
N PRO A 49 -23.51 -49.81 -53.70
CA PRO A 49 -24.38 -49.53 -54.85
C PRO A 49 -25.80 -49.08 -54.44
N PRO A 50 -26.53 -48.43 -55.36
CA PRO A 50 -27.86 -47.87 -55.07
C PRO A 50 -28.96 -48.95 -54.98
N ALA A 51 -29.80 -48.88 -53.97
CA ALA A 51 -30.98 -49.76 -53.81
C ALA A 51 -32.09 -49.40 -54.78
N LYS A 52 -32.65 -50.46 -55.36
CA LYS A 52 -33.85 -50.44 -56.27
C LYS A 52 -35.14 -50.05 -55.51
N PRO A 53 -36.08 -49.39 -56.15
CA PRO A 53 -37.35 -48.98 -55.55
C PRO A 53 -38.30 -50.15 -55.34
N SER A 54 -38.83 -50.33 -54.15
CA SER A 54 -39.90 -51.27 -53.82
C SER A 54 -41.22 -50.58 -53.58
N ALA A 55 -42.26 -51.28 -53.97
CA ALA A 55 -43.66 -51.06 -54.10
C ALA A 55 -44.37 -50.17 -53.07
N LYS A 56 -45.43 -49.53 -53.52
CA LYS A 56 -46.42 -48.76 -52.76
C LYS A 56 -47.00 -49.56 -51.58
N PRO A 57 -47.13 -48.99 -50.38
CA PRO A 57 -47.90 -49.57 -49.31
C PRO A 57 -49.36 -49.19 -49.47
N SER A 58 -50.21 -50.19 -49.24
CA SER A 58 -51.65 -50.12 -49.06
C SER A 58 -52.08 -49.19 -47.92
N ALA A 59 -53.18 -48.46 -48.09
CA ALA A 59 -53.74 -47.56 -47.11
C ALA A 59 -54.16 -48.31 -45.82
N ALA A 60 -53.48 -48.08 -44.70
CA ALA A 60 -53.91 -48.44 -43.35
C ALA A 60 -54.69 -47.25 -42.75
N LYS A 61 -55.84 -47.54 -42.14
CA LYS A 61 -56.71 -46.59 -41.45
C LYS A 61 -55.94 -45.80 -40.36
N PRO A 62 -56.26 -44.51 -40.12
CA PRO A 62 -55.54 -43.72 -39.08
C PRO A 62 -55.95 -44.23 -37.71
N THR A 63 -54.96 -44.78 -37.01
CA THR A 63 -55.02 -45.02 -35.58
C THR A 63 -54.78 -43.63 -34.91
N THR A 64 -55.78 -43.18 -34.21
CA THR A 64 -55.71 -42.00 -33.36
C THR A 64 -54.63 -42.25 -32.24
N VAL A 65 -53.45 -41.79 -32.48
CA VAL A 65 -52.45 -41.72 -31.43
C VAL A 65 -52.89 -40.62 -30.49
N LYS A 66 -53.27 -40.97 -29.24
CA LYS A 66 -53.47 -40.00 -28.18
C LYS A 66 -52.13 -39.20 -28.04
N PRO A 67 -52.18 -37.86 -27.98
CA PRO A 67 -50.99 -37.10 -27.80
C PRO A 67 -50.39 -37.50 -26.45
N THR A 68 -49.22 -38.11 -26.48
CA THR A 68 -48.39 -38.30 -25.31
C THR A 68 -48.12 -36.90 -24.78
N THR A 69 -48.71 -36.59 -23.64
CA THR A 69 -48.40 -35.37 -22.91
C THR A 69 -46.93 -35.44 -22.49
N VAL A 70 -46.05 -34.80 -23.27
CA VAL A 70 -44.64 -34.59 -22.88
C VAL A 70 -44.68 -33.84 -21.56
N LYS A 71 -44.26 -34.47 -20.48
CA LYS A 71 -44.14 -33.78 -19.19
C LYS A 71 -43.25 -32.58 -19.41
N PRO A 72 -43.68 -31.38 -19.02
CA PRO A 72 -42.85 -30.17 -19.17
C PRO A 72 -41.54 -30.35 -18.42
N ASP A 73 -40.42 -29.89 -19.00
CA ASP A 73 -39.06 -30.00 -18.46
C ASP A 73 -38.90 -29.36 -17.08
N PHE A 74 -39.79 -28.41 -16.77
CA PHE A 74 -39.77 -27.67 -15.51
C PHE A 74 -41.17 -27.64 -14.88
N PRO A 75 -41.26 -27.57 -13.54
CA PRO A 75 -42.52 -27.31 -12.85
C PRO A 75 -43.08 -25.92 -13.22
N SER A 76 -44.37 -25.70 -13.01
CA SER A 76 -44.94 -24.36 -13.16
C SER A 76 -44.26 -23.41 -12.17
N TYR A 77 -43.83 -22.24 -12.68
CA TYR A 77 -43.20 -21.23 -11.83
C TYR A 77 -44.14 -20.74 -10.72
N THR A 78 -45.44 -20.66 -10.97
CA THR A 78 -46.45 -20.29 -9.98
C THR A 78 -46.50 -21.25 -8.79
N THR A 79 -46.22 -22.53 -9.02
CA THR A 79 -46.08 -23.52 -7.95
C THR A 79 -44.81 -23.31 -7.15
N VAL A 80 -43.70 -22.99 -7.83
CA VAL A 80 -42.39 -22.80 -7.17
C VAL A 80 -42.37 -21.53 -6.32
N ILE A 81 -42.96 -20.43 -6.78
CA ILE A 81 -43.03 -19.16 -6.04
C ILE A 81 -44.16 -19.08 -5.01
N LYS A 82 -44.95 -20.16 -4.83
CA LYS A 82 -46.05 -20.17 -3.86
C LYS A 82 -45.51 -19.96 -2.44
N GLY A 83 -46.01 -18.92 -1.75
CA GLY A 83 -45.57 -18.54 -0.41
C GLY A 83 -44.35 -17.57 -0.36
N TYR A 84 -43.92 -17.11 -1.52
CA TYR A 84 -42.96 -16.03 -1.62
C TYR A 84 -43.64 -14.70 -1.91
N GLU A 85 -43.06 -13.62 -1.40
CA GLU A 85 -43.43 -12.24 -1.72
C GLU A 85 -42.48 -11.67 -2.78
N GLN A 86 -42.99 -11.02 -3.80
CA GLN A 86 -42.14 -10.36 -4.80
C GLN A 86 -41.66 -9.02 -4.28
N VAL A 87 -40.33 -8.78 -4.38
CA VAL A 87 -39.68 -7.53 -4.00
C VAL A 87 -39.68 -6.59 -5.21
N ILE A 88 -40.23 -5.39 -5.04
CA ILE A 88 -40.20 -4.31 -6.04
C ILE A 88 -39.84 -3.03 -5.30
N SER A 89 -38.71 -2.43 -5.67
CA SER A 89 -38.15 -1.23 -5.00
C SER A 89 -38.22 0.03 -5.89
N SER A 90 -38.68 -0.12 -7.12
CA SER A 90 -38.86 1.01 -8.05
C SER A 90 -40.01 1.92 -7.63
N MET A 91 -39.90 3.21 -7.94
CA MET A 91 -40.99 4.19 -7.66
C MET A 91 -42.32 3.84 -8.37
N ASP A 92 -42.25 3.28 -9.57
CA ASP A 92 -43.41 2.81 -10.33
C ASP A 92 -44.04 1.51 -9.79
N LYS A 93 -43.38 0.87 -8.82
CA LYS A 93 -43.77 -0.42 -8.21
C LYS A 93 -44.04 -1.55 -9.23
N LYS A 94 -43.44 -1.46 -10.41
CA LYS A 94 -43.68 -2.41 -11.51
C LYS A 94 -42.38 -2.93 -12.13
N SER A 95 -41.37 -2.09 -12.22
CA SER A 95 -40.16 -2.37 -12.97
C SER A 95 -39.03 -2.90 -12.07
N SER A 96 -38.41 -4.01 -12.48
CA SER A 96 -37.21 -4.52 -11.84
C SER A 96 -36.32 -5.26 -12.83
N LEU A 97 -34.99 -5.16 -12.65
CA LEU A 97 -34.03 -5.88 -13.48
C LEU A 97 -34.21 -7.40 -13.35
N PHE A 98 -34.15 -7.91 -12.13
CA PHE A 98 -34.50 -9.29 -11.78
C PHE A 98 -35.85 -9.27 -11.04
N SER A 99 -36.64 -10.32 -11.20
CA SER A 99 -37.77 -10.51 -10.31
C SER A 99 -37.29 -11.28 -9.09
N ILE A 100 -37.17 -10.59 -7.97
CA ILE A 100 -36.72 -11.17 -6.70
C ILE A 100 -37.95 -11.57 -5.88
N TYR A 101 -37.90 -12.76 -5.30
CA TYR A 101 -38.94 -13.34 -4.46
C TYR A 101 -38.34 -13.77 -3.12
N VAL A 102 -38.93 -13.34 -2.02
CA VAL A 102 -38.45 -13.64 -0.66
C VAL A 102 -39.52 -14.39 0.13
N ARG A 103 -39.10 -15.44 0.85
CA ARG A 103 -39.96 -16.16 1.78
C ARG A 103 -39.43 -15.94 3.20
N LYS A 104 -40.13 -15.10 3.96
CA LYS A 104 -39.70 -14.61 5.28
C LYS A 104 -39.58 -15.72 6.33
N LYS A 105 -40.41 -16.76 6.28
CA LYS A 105 -40.43 -17.80 7.32
C LYS A 105 -39.14 -18.59 7.45
N ASP A 106 -38.39 -18.76 6.37
CA ASP A 106 -37.15 -19.53 6.29
C ASP A 106 -36.01 -18.77 5.57
N GLN A 107 -36.21 -17.46 5.37
CA GLN A 107 -35.20 -16.55 4.83
C GLN A 107 -34.67 -16.99 3.45
N GLN A 108 -35.52 -17.62 2.62
CA GLN A 108 -35.14 -18.07 1.29
C GLN A 108 -35.42 -17.02 0.23
N MET A 109 -34.52 -16.88 -0.73
CA MET A 109 -34.59 -15.91 -1.84
C MET A 109 -34.49 -16.62 -3.19
N LEU A 110 -35.46 -16.35 -4.08
CA LEU A 110 -35.43 -16.78 -5.47
C LEU A 110 -35.27 -15.55 -6.39
N GLY A 111 -34.61 -15.73 -7.53
CA GLY A 111 -34.41 -14.68 -8.52
C GLY A 111 -34.73 -15.17 -9.93
N ALA A 112 -35.55 -14.41 -10.67
CA ALA A 112 -35.74 -14.66 -12.08
C ALA A 112 -35.02 -13.60 -12.92
N LEU A 113 -34.22 -14.06 -13.88
CA LEU A 113 -33.44 -13.19 -14.75
C LEU A 113 -34.35 -12.37 -15.68
N PRO A 114 -33.83 -11.23 -16.21
CA PRO A 114 -34.59 -10.43 -17.19
C PRO A 114 -34.79 -11.17 -18.52
N ALA A 115 -35.79 -10.79 -19.27
CA ALA A 115 -35.98 -11.28 -20.62
C ALA A 115 -34.76 -10.91 -21.50
N GLY A 116 -34.31 -11.84 -22.35
CA GLY A 116 -33.14 -11.64 -23.22
C GLY A 116 -31.80 -11.56 -22.45
N PHE A 117 -31.72 -12.15 -21.28
CA PHE A 117 -30.55 -12.13 -20.40
C PHE A 117 -29.24 -12.62 -21.08
N GLU A 118 -29.33 -13.56 -22.02
CA GLU A 118 -28.15 -14.12 -22.71
C GLU A 118 -27.44 -13.09 -23.61
N SER A 119 -28.19 -12.07 -24.08
CA SER A 119 -27.60 -10.98 -24.87
C SER A 119 -27.05 -9.82 -24.03
N LYS A 120 -27.27 -9.83 -22.72
CA LYS A 120 -26.88 -8.77 -21.80
C LYS A 120 -25.57 -9.10 -21.08
N LYS A 121 -24.84 -8.06 -20.74
CA LYS A 121 -23.70 -8.14 -19.82
C LYS A 121 -24.11 -7.57 -18.47
N PHE A 122 -23.56 -8.14 -17.43
CA PHE A 122 -23.86 -7.75 -16.06
C PHE A 122 -22.57 -7.43 -15.32
N PHE A 123 -22.68 -6.50 -14.41
CA PHE A 123 -21.65 -6.15 -13.47
C PHE A 123 -22.11 -6.60 -12.10
N ILE A 124 -21.30 -7.40 -11.41
CA ILE A 124 -21.52 -7.86 -10.05
C ILE A 124 -20.48 -7.23 -9.18
N ALA A 125 -20.86 -6.22 -8.41
CA ALA A 125 -20.03 -5.60 -7.41
C ALA A 125 -20.23 -6.32 -6.07
N MET A 126 -19.13 -6.58 -5.36
CA MET A 126 -19.12 -7.31 -4.10
C MET A 126 -18.55 -6.47 -2.98
N THR A 127 -19.20 -6.51 -1.81
CA THR A 127 -18.78 -5.75 -0.64
C THR A 127 -18.98 -6.59 0.62
N VAL A 128 -18.01 -6.61 1.55
CA VAL A 128 -18.24 -7.12 2.89
C VAL A 128 -18.72 -5.95 3.76
N ALA A 129 -20.01 -5.82 3.94
CA ALA A 129 -20.65 -4.65 4.52
C ALA A 129 -20.54 -4.56 6.05
N SER A 130 -20.24 -5.67 6.74
CA SER A 130 -20.04 -5.69 8.19
C SER A 130 -19.23 -6.90 8.65
N GLY A 131 -18.73 -6.84 9.89
CA GLY A 131 -18.04 -7.96 10.54
C GLY A 131 -16.56 -8.07 10.22
N GLU A 132 -15.96 -7.06 9.63
CA GLU A 132 -14.50 -6.95 9.45
C GLU A 132 -14.00 -5.51 9.68
N THR A 133 -12.69 -5.39 9.84
CA THR A 133 -12.01 -4.12 10.12
C THR A 133 -12.30 -3.05 9.05
N TYR A 134 -12.42 -3.48 7.79
CA TYR A 134 -12.70 -2.61 6.65
C TYR A 134 -14.11 -2.85 6.10
N ALA A 135 -15.11 -2.80 6.99
CA ALA A 135 -16.50 -2.97 6.60
C ALA A 135 -16.92 -1.93 5.55
N GLY A 136 -17.54 -2.39 4.47
CA GLY A 136 -17.92 -1.56 3.34
C GLY A 136 -16.87 -1.39 2.26
N LEU A 137 -15.64 -1.93 2.47
CA LEU A 137 -14.63 -1.95 1.41
C LEU A 137 -15.07 -2.85 0.25
N GLN A 138 -14.86 -2.34 -0.95
CA GLN A 138 -15.12 -3.08 -2.18
C GLN A 138 -14.26 -4.35 -2.22
N ALA A 139 -14.92 -5.52 -2.29
CA ALA A 139 -14.24 -6.83 -2.31
C ALA A 139 -14.05 -7.38 -3.74
N GLY A 140 -14.08 -6.49 -4.72
CA GLY A 140 -13.90 -6.81 -6.13
C GLY A 140 -15.20 -6.73 -6.95
N GLU A 141 -15.07 -7.07 -8.23
CA GLU A 141 -16.17 -7.04 -9.20
C GLU A 141 -16.06 -8.20 -10.19
N LYS A 142 -17.16 -8.52 -10.83
CA LYS A 142 -17.23 -9.48 -11.94
C LYS A 142 -17.98 -8.86 -13.12
N TYR A 143 -17.37 -8.90 -14.29
CA TYR A 143 -18.03 -8.59 -15.54
C TYR A 143 -18.45 -9.90 -16.20
N VAL A 144 -19.75 -10.19 -16.28
CA VAL A 144 -20.28 -11.52 -16.63
C VAL A 144 -21.42 -11.45 -17.63
N TYR A 145 -21.73 -12.61 -18.20
CA TYR A 145 -22.99 -12.87 -18.85
C TYR A 145 -23.53 -14.21 -18.40
N PHE A 146 -24.87 -14.38 -18.54
CA PHE A 146 -25.57 -15.61 -18.20
C PHE A 146 -25.85 -16.42 -19.46
N LYS A 147 -25.73 -17.75 -19.35
CA LYS A 147 -26.10 -18.68 -20.44
C LYS A 147 -26.86 -19.87 -19.88
N ARG A 148 -27.95 -20.24 -20.52
CA ARG A 148 -28.68 -21.45 -20.19
C ARG A 148 -28.03 -22.65 -20.88
N LEU A 149 -27.77 -23.71 -20.10
CA LEU A 149 -27.32 -25.01 -20.59
C LEU A 149 -28.27 -26.07 -20.01
N HIS A 150 -29.17 -26.60 -20.83
CA HIS A 150 -30.24 -27.52 -20.39
C HIS A 150 -31.01 -26.99 -19.19
N LYS A 151 -30.90 -27.64 -18.03
CA LYS A 151 -31.57 -27.28 -16.76
C LYS A 151 -30.69 -26.47 -15.81
N ARG A 152 -29.55 -25.96 -16.28
CA ARG A 152 -28.61 -25.15 -15.49
C ARG A 152 -28.44 -23.77 -16.09
N LEU A 153 -28.21 -22.79 -15.24
CA LEU A 153 -27.80 -21.44 -15.59
C LEU A 153 -26.32 -21.29 -15.28
N LEU A 154 -25.52 -20.94 -16.27
CA LEU A 154 -24.12 -20.66 -16.16
C LEU A 154 -23.89 -19.16 -15.98
N ILE A 155 -22.97 -18.78 -15.09
CA ILE A 155 -22.41 -17.43 -15.00
C ILE A 155 -21.02 -17.49 -15.62
N ILE A 156 -20.80 -16.71 -16.66
CA ILE A 156 -19.60 -16.79 -17.50
C ILE A 156 -18.91 -15.44 -17.53
N GLU A 157 -17.62 -15.45 -17.21
CA GLU A 157 -16.71 -14.32 -17.36
C GLU A 157 -16.06 -14.39 -18.74
N PRO A 158 -16.25 -13.36 -19.60
CA PRO A 158 -15.60 -13.34 -20.90
C PRO A 158 -14.12 -13.07 -20.77
N ASN A 159 -13.32 -13.70 -21.63
CA ASN A 159 -11.91 -13.35 -21.73
C ASN A 159 -11.75 -11.98 -22.39
N LEU A 160 -11.38 -10.98 -21.59
CA LEU A 160 -11.16 -9.60 -22.04
C LEU A 160 -9.68 -9.21 -22.10
N LYS A 161 -8.79 -10.06 -21.55
CA LYS A 161 -7.36 -9.79 -21.48
C LYS A 161 -6.66 -9.92 -22.83
N VAL A 162 -7.18 -10.77 -23.74
CA VAL A 162 -6.61 -10.99 -25.07
C VAL A 162 -7.65 -10.70 -26.12
N ARG A 163 -7.31 -9.82 -27.07
CA ARG A 163 -8.18 -9.39 -28.16
C ARG A 163 -7.41 -9.35 -29.47
N SER A 164 -8.11 -9.18 -30.60
CA SER A 164 -7.46 -8.88 -31.88
C SER A 164 -8.19 -7.73 -32.57
N SER A 165 -7.45 -6.70 -32.95
CA SER A 165 -7.89 -5.65 -33.87
C SER A 165 -7.65 -6.01 -35.34
N GLY A 166 -7.01 -7.15 -35.64
CA GLY A 166 -6.72 -7.64 -36.96
C GLY A 166 -7.95 -8.01 -37.79
N ASP A 167 -7.71 -8.81 -38.82
CA ASP A 167 -8.76 -9.33 -39.73
C ASP A 167 -9.74 -10.30 -39.03
N LEU A 168 -10.69 -10.84 -39.78
CA LEU A 168 -11.70 -11.75 -39.25
C LEU A 168 -11.09 -13.08 -38.80
N GLU A 169 -10.08 -13.57 -39.50
CA GLU A 169 -9.34 -14.79 -39.25
C GLU A 169 -8.57 -14.70 -37.92
N SER A 170 -7.85 -13.61 -37.72
CA SER A 170 -7.15 -13.31 -36.46
C SER A 170 -8.13 -13.24 -35.30
N LYS A 171 -9.26 -12.53 -35.43
CA LYS A 171 -10.31 -12.47 -34.42
C LYS A 171 -10.91 -13.85 -34.11
N ALA A 172 -11.14 -14.67 -35.14
CA ALA A 172 -11.66 -16.03 -34.98
C ALA A 172 -10.64 -16.95 -34.28
N SER A 173 -9.37 -16.82 -34.63
CA SER A 173 -8.27 -17.55 -34.00
C SER A 173 -8.15 -17.20 -32.52
N VAL A 174 -8.11 -15.91 -32.16
CA VAL A 174 -8.07 -15.44 -30.77
C VAL A 174 -9.24 -15.99 -29.98
N LYS A 175 -10.47 -15.89 -30.52
CA LYS A 175 -11.67 -16.43 -29.86
C LYS A 175 -11.63 -17.96 -29.65
N ARG A 176 -10.95 -18.69 -30.52
CA ARG A 176 -10.76 -20.15 -30.41
C ARG A 176 -9.81 -20.52 -29.29
N ILE A 177 -8.73 -19.76 -29.12
CA ILE A 177 -7.66 -20.06 -28.17
C ILE A 177 -8.01 -19.52 -26.78
N PHE A 178 -8.52 -18.30 -26.69
CA PHE A 178 -8.78 -17.58 -25.43
C PHE A 178 -10.28 -17.58 -25.13
N THR A 179 -10.75 -18.69 -24.59
CA THR A 179 -12.17 -18.93 -24.32
C THR A 179 -12.61 -18.26 -23.01
N ASP A 180 -13.93 -18.06 -22.90
CA ASP A 180 -14.57 -17.54 -21.71
C ASP A 180 -14.54 -18.56 -20.56
N ARG A 181 -14.59 -18.10 -19.31
CA ARG A 181 -14.52 -18.90 -18.09
C ARG A 181 -15.89 -19.02 -17.42
N VAL A 182 -16.34 -20.24 -17.12
CA VAL A 182 -17.49 -20.48 -16.25
C VAL A 182 -17.04 -20.26 -14.81
N ILE A 183 -17.63 -19.26 -14.13
CA ILE A 183 -17.36 -18.97 -12.71
C ILE A 183 -18.14 -19.95 -11.83
N VAL A 184 -19.46 -20.06 -12.09
CA VAL A 184 -20.38 -20.86 -11.30
C VAL A 184 -21.58 -21.26 -12.17
N ASP A 185 -22.24 -22.33 -11.80
CA ASP A 185 -23.50 -22.74 -12.38
C ASP A 185 -24.52 -23.13 -11.29
N VAL A 186 -25.78 -22.88 -11.54
CA VAL A 186 -26.88 -23.22 -10.62
C VAL A 186 -28.04 -23.89 -11.34
N PRO A 187 -28.81 -24.76 -10.66
CA PRO A 187 -30.03 -25.34 -11.24
C PRO A 187 -31.08 -24.29 -11.54
N ILE A 188 -31.78 -24.43 -12.66
CA ILE A 188 -33.00 -23.68 -12.96
C ILE A 188 -34.15 -24.41 -12.30
N LEU A 189 -34.91 -23.71 -11.45
CA LEU A 189 -36.04 -24.27 -10.73
C LEU A 189 -37.30 -24.25 -11.57
N ALA A 190 -37.52 -23.19 -12.37
CA ALA A 190 -38.66 -23.03 -13.27
C ALA A 190 -38.33 -22.01 -14.35
N LEU A 191 -39.21 -21.89 -15.33
CA LEU A 191 -39.13 -20.83 -16.35
C LEU A 191 -40.34 -19.91 -16.21
N LEU A 192 -40.11 -18.62 -16.08
CA LEU A 192 -41.12 -17.57 -16.16
C LEU A 192 -41.44 -17.23 -17.64
N PRO A 193 -42.55 -16.53 -17.91
CA PRO A 193 -42.86 -16.06 -19.28
C PRO A 193 -41.66 -15.41 -19.97
N LYS A 194 -41.52 -15.61 -21.28
CA LYS A 194 -40.36 -15.20 -22.11
C LYS A 194 -39.08 -15.96 -21.79
N ASN A 195 -39.16 -17.23 -21.35
CA ASN A 195 -38.03 -18.12 -21.05
C ASN A 195 -37.06 -17.57 -20.00
N ARG A 196 -37.55 -16.86 -18.99
CA ARG A 196 -36.76 -16.28 -17.90
C ARG A 196 -36.47 -17.35 -16.86
N PRO A 197 -35.20 -17.74 -16.63
CA PRO A 197 -34.87 -18.74 -15.62
C PRO A 197 -35.11 -18.21 -14.20
N LEU A 198 -35.76 -19.02 -13.38
CA LEU A 198 -35.87 -18.83 -11.93
C LEU A 198 -34.83 -19.71 -11.23
N ILE A 199 -34.04 -19.13 -10.40
CA ILE A 199 -32.94 -19.77 -9.67
C ILE A 199 -33.02 -19.51 -8.16
N ASP A 200 -32.35 -20.34 -7.39
CA ASP A 200 -32.13 -20.13 -5.97
C ASP A 200 -30.94 -19.16 -5.75
N MET A 201 -31.24 -17.98 -5.20
CA MET A 201 -30.23 -16.94 -4.96
C MET A 201 -29.35 -17.27 -3.75
N ASP A 202 -29.90 -17.99 -2.75
CA ASP A 202 -29.09 -18.41 -1.60
C ASP A 202 -28.03 -19.44 -2.02
N ALA A 203 -28.45 -20.42 -2.86
CA ALA A 203 -27.52 -21.39 -3.42
C ALA A 203 -26.43 -20.75 -4.28
N LEU A 204 -26.78 -19.68 -5.01
CA LEU A 204 -25.83 -18.93 -5.84
C LEU A 204 -24.91 -18.05 -4.99
N LEU A 205 -25.46 -17.15 -4.18
CA LEU A 205 -24.72 -16.04 -3.58
C LEU A 205 -24.09 -16.42 -2.23
N VAL A 206 -24.75 -17.30 -1.44
CA VAL A 206 -24.21 -17.79 -0.17
C VAL A 206 -23.52 -19.12 -0.36
N GLY A 207 -24.17 -20.08 -1.02
CA GLY A 207 -23.61 -21.41 -1.25
C GLY A 207 -22.35 -21.42 -2.10
N GLN A 208 -22.17 -20.44 -3.00
CA GLN A 208 -21.01 -20.27 -3.87
C GLN A 208 -20.22 -19.00 -3.57
N ALA A 209 -20.34 -18.45 -2.36
CA ALA A 209 -19.69 -17.17 -1.98
C ALA A 209 -18.17 -17.16 -2.26
N ALA A 210 -17.48 -18.28 -2.08
CA ALA A 210 -16.05 -18.41 -2.38
C ALA A 210 -15.70 -18.16 -3.86
N LYS A 211 -16.66 -18.33 -4.79
CA LYS A 211 -16.44 -18.02 -6.22
C LYS A 211 -16.47 -16.52 -6.51
N PHE A 212 -17.01 -15.75 -5.59
CA PHE A 212 -17.13 -14.29 -5.68
C PHE A 212 -16.09 -13.59 -4.79
N PHE A 213 -15.99 -13.98 -3.54
CA PHE A 213 -15.15 -13.34 -2.53
C PHE A 213 -13.81 -14.06 -2.27
N GLY A 214 -13.45 -15.07 -3.08
CA GLY A 214 -12.23 -15.84 -2.86
C GLY A 214 -12.22 -16.54 -1.50
N SER A 215 -11.05 -16.60 -0.87
CA SER A 215 -10.86 -17.23 0.46
C SER A 215 -11.75 -16.62 1.55
N LYS A 216 -12.07 -15.32 1.47
CA LYS A 216 -12.97 -14.64 2.42
C LYS A 216 -14.37 -15.26 2.44
N GLY A 217 -14.88 -15.70 1.29
CA GLY A 217 -16.20 -16.32 1.16
C GLY A 217 -16.22 -17.83 1.42
N ALA A 218 -15.09 -18.43 1.82
CA ALA A 218 -15.00 -19.86 2.11
C ALA A 218 -15.46 -20.19 3.53
N GLY A 219 -16.05 -21.37 3.72
CA GLY A 219 -16.41 -21.87 5.04
C GLY A 219 -17.60 -21.17 5.73
N LEU A 220 -18.46 -20.50 4.97
CA LEU A 220 -19.65 -19.85 5.53
C LEU A 220 -20.66 -20.89 6.01
N ASN A 221 -21.32 -20.63 7.15
CA ASN A 221 -22.38 -21.47 7.64
C ASN A 221 -23.72 -21.12 6.96
N VAL A 222 -23.94 -21.68 5.78
CA VAL A 222 -25.10 -21.40 4.92
C VAL A 222 -26.44 -21.65 5.62
N LYS A 223 -26.50 -22.59 6.57
CA LYS A 223 -27.72 -22.92 7.32
C LYS A 223 -28.21 -21.80 8.23
N LEU A 224 -27.31 -20.87 8.58
CA LEU A 224 -27.62 -19.72 9.42
C LEU A 224 -27.65 -18.40 8.63
N ALA A 225 -27.72 -18.47 7.32
CA ALA A 225 -27.83 -17.29 6.47
C ALA A 225 -29.17 -16.57 6.70
N GLN A 226 -29.11 -15.26 6.81
CA GLN A 226 -30.28 -14.39 6.94
C GLN A 226 -30.23 -13.32 5.88
N ILE A 227 -31.38 -13.06 5.22
CA ILE A 227 -31.49 -11.97 4.24
C ILE A 227 -31.43 -10.64 4.98
N ARG A 228 -30.39 -9.87 4.72
CA ARG A 228 -30.21 -8.51 5.27
C ARG A 228 -30.83 -7.45 4.37
N THR A 229 -30.57 -7.55 3.05
CA THR A 229 -31.07 -6.62 2.03
C THR A 229 -31.61 -7.39 0.86
N ALA A 230 -32.78 -6.99 0.39
CA ALA A 230 -33.36 -7.44 -0.87
C ALA A 230 -34.07 -6.24 -1.50
N LYS A 231 -33.43 -5.61 -2.50
CA LYS A 231 -33.99 -4.46 -3.25
C LYS A 231 -33.90 -4.77 -4.74
N ALA A 232 -34.93 -4.46 -5.48
CA ALA A 232 -35.00 -4.73 -6.92
C ALA A 232 -35.47 -3.47 -7.68
N PHE A 233 -34.52 -2.89 -8.44
CA PHE A 233 -34.68 -1.68 -9.24
C PHE A 233 -34.67 -1.98 -10.74
N PRO A 234 -35.10 -1.05 -11.64
CA PRO A 234 -35.07 -1.28 -13.08
C PRO A 234 -33.69 -1.57 -13.67
N GLY A 235 -32.63 -1.00 -13.11
CA GLY A 235 -31.24 -1.12 -13.59
C GLY A 235 -30.36 -2.08 -12.81
N ASN A 236 -30.71 -2.40 -11.55
CA ASN A 236 -29.92 -3.22 -10.64
C ASN A 236 -30.76 -3.96 -9.59
N VAL A 237 -30.12 -4.88 -8.88
CA VAL A 237 -30.64 -5.50 -7.65
C VAL A 237 -29.55 -5.47 -6.57
N GLU A 238 -29.97 -5.16 -5.33
CA GLU A 238 -29.11 -5.10 -4.14
C GLU A 238 -29.50 -6.23 -3.19
N LEU A 239 -28.61 -7.19 -3.02
CA LEU A 239 -28.86 -8.42 -2.27
C LEU A 239 -27.78 -8.62 -1.24
N ALA A 240 -28.16 -8.72 0.04
CA ALA A 240 -27.21 -8.95 1.11
C ALA A 240 -27.68 -10.03 2.07
N PHE A 241 -26.70 -10.80 2.56
CA PHE A 241 -26.91 -11.90 3.50
C PHE A 241 -25.98 -11.73 4.68
N THR A 242 -26.51 -11.85 5.91
CA THR A 242 -25.72 -11.98 7.13
C THR A 242 -25.49 -13.46 7.40
N VAL A 243 -24.23 -13.87 7.40
CA VAL A 243 -23.84 -15.30 7.53
C VAL A 243 -22.64 -15.42 8.46
N PRO A 244 -22.62 -16.38 9.38
CA PRO A 244 -21.42 -16.68 10.16
C PRO A 244 -20.29 -17.17 9.28
N ALA A 245 -19.12 -16.53 9.38
CA ALA A 245 -17.88 -16.99 8.77
C ALA A 245 -17.34 -18.23 9.49
N SER A 246 -16.25 -18.82 9.00
CA SER A 246 -15.66 -20.04 9.56
C SER A 246 -15.23 -19.92 11.03
N ASN A 247 -14.91 -18.71 11.49
CA ASN A 247 -14.58 -18.39 12.89
C ASN A 247 -15.82 -18.01 13.74
N GLY A 248 -17.04 -18.14 13.20
CA GLY A 248 -18.29 -17.81 13.88
C GLY A 248 -18.67 -16.34 13.86
N VAL A 249 -17.82 -15.43 13.35
CA VAL A 249 -18.14 -14.00 13.26
C VAL A 249 -19.26 -13.78 12.24
N LEU A 250 -20.30 -13.03 12.63
CA LEU A 250 -21.38 -12.64 11.73
C LEU A 250 -20.87 -11.57 10.77
N LYS A 251 -20.89 -11.88 9.47
CA LYS A 251 -20.52 -10.95 8.38
C LYS A 251 -21.68 -10.74 7.44
N THR A 252 -21.76 -9.54 6.88
CA THR A 252 -22.74 -9.22 5.84
C THR A 252 -22.06 -9.17 4.48
N TRP A 253 -22.52 -10.05 3.60
CA TRP A 253 -22.05 -10.20 2.22
C TRP A 253 -23.04 -9.54 1.29
N HIS A 254 -22.61 -8.47 0.61
CA HIS A 254 -23.45 -7.67 -0.28
C HIS A 254 -23.06 -7.89 -1.73
N TYR A 255 -24.09 -7.98 -2.59
CA TYR A 255 -23.98 -8.09 -4.04
C TYR A 255 -24.83 -7.01 -4.69
N SER A 256 -24.20 -6.08 -5.39
CA SER A 256 -24.88 -5.15 -6.29
C SER A 256 -24.77 -5.70 -7.72
N ILE A 257 -25.87 -6.13 -8.30
CA ILE A 257 -25.92 -6.72 -9.64
C ILE A 257 -26.62 -5.77 -10.58
N SER A 258 -25.92 -5.22 -11.57
CA SER A 258 -26.45 -4.27 -12.55
C SER A 258 -26.31 -4.77 -13.98
N ALA A 259 -27.24 -4.34 -14.87
CA ALA A 259 -27.10 -4.55 -16.30
C ALA A 259 -26.18 -3.46 -16.88
N ILE A 260 -25.13 -3.87 -17.58
CA ILE A 260 -24.26 -2.92 -18.27
C ILE A 260 -24.94 -2.46 -19.57
N VAL A 261 -25.20 -1.17 -19.62
CA VAL A 261 -25.64 -0.50 -20.83
C VAL A 261 -24.40 0.11 -21.51
N PRO A 262 -24.07 -0.29 -22.75
CA PRO A 262 -22.95 0.29 -23.46
C PRO A 262 -23.08 1.82 -23.60
N ASN A 263 -22.11 2.56 -23.06
CA ASN A 263 -22.05 4.00 -23.22
C ASN A 263 -21.45 4.32 -24.60
N LYS A 264 -22.30 4.77 -25.54
CA LYS A 264 -21.87 5.06 -26.92
C LYS A 264 -21.08 6.35 -27.05
N THR A 265 -21.19 7.25 -26.10
CA THR A 265 -20.51 8.56 -26.12
C THR A 265 -19.14 8.52 -25.41
N TYR A 266 -18.93 7.57 -24.50
CA TYR A 266 -17.64 7.37 -23.87
C TYR A 266 -16.58 6.91 -24.87
N LYS A 267 -15.48 7.64 -24.95
CA LYS A 267 -14.33 7.28 -25.77
C LYS A 267 -13.15 6.93 -24.88
N PRO A 268 -12.67 5.68 -24.90
CA PRO A 268 -11.45 5.29 -24.17
C PRO A 268 -10.28 6.21 -24.55
N ARG A 269 -9.45 6.58 -23.57
CA ARG A 269 -8.25 7.38 -23.78
C ARG A 269 -7.02 6.52 -23.50
N LEU A 270 -6.07 6.53 -24.43
CA LEU A 270 -4.81 5.80 -24.26
C LEU A 270 -4.06 6.33 -23.05
N ALA A 271 -3.39 5.44 -22.34
CA ALA A 271 -2.48 5.80 -21.27
C ALA A 271 -1.13 6.26 -21.85
N ASP A 272 -0.47 7.18 -21.14
CA ASP A 272 0.91 7.57 -21.41
C ASP A 272 1.70 7.53 -20.11
N GLN A 273 2.90 6.96 -20.13
CA GLN A 273 3.71 6.75 -18.92
C GLN A 273 4.18 8.05 -18.25
N ARG A 274 4.07 9.19 -18.95
CA ARG A 274 4.40 10.52 -18.40
C ARG A 274 3.38 11.00 -17.36
N VAL A 275 2.17 10.42 -17.37
CA VAL A 275 1.07 10.81 -16.46
C VAL A 275 0.48 9.56 -15.78
N GLY A 276 0.38 9.60 -14.46
CA GLY A 276 -0.02 8.47 -13.62
C GLY A 276 -1.51 8.24 -13.54
N TYR A 277 -2.03 7.35 -14.35
CA TYR A 277 -3.40 6.85 -14.27
C TYR A 277 -3.42 5.34 -14.02
N PHE A 278 -4.42 4.86 -13.27
CA PHE A 278 -4.79 3.45 -13.33
C PHE A 278 -5.27 3.11 -14.72
N THR A 279 -4.98 1.89 -15.17
CA THR A 279 -5.28 1.49 -16.54
C THR A 279 -6.14 0.23 -16.61
N THR A 280 -6.92 0.17 -17.68
CA THR A 280 -7.55 -1.04 -18.16
C THR A 280 -6.80 -1.48 -19.40
N SER A 281 -6.20 -2.67 -19.38
CA SER A 281 -5.31 -3.12 -20.43
C SER A 281 -5.71 -4.45 -21.04
N TYR A 282 -5.26 -4.70 -22.27
CA TYR A 282 -5.39 -5.98 -22.95
C TYR A 282 -4.26 -6.19 -23.96
N SER A 283 -3.94 -7.43 -24.26
CA SER A 283 -3.03 -7.78 -25.33
C SER A 283 -3.79 -7.83 -26.67
N ASP A 284 -3.34 -7.05 -27.65
CA ASP A 284 -3.90 -7.00 -29.01
C ASP A 284 -3.06 -7.85 -29.97
N LEU A 285 -3.48 -9.08 -30.21
CA LEU A 285 -2.80 -10.01 -31.11
C LEU A 285 -3.03 -9.69 -32.61
N GLY A 286 -3.72 -8.60 -32.92
CA GLY A 286 -3.75 -7.99 -34.26
C GLY A 286 -2.62 -7.02 -34.51
N LYS A 287 -1.71 -6.84 -33.54
CA LYS A 287 -0.51 -6.01 -33.61
C LYS A 287 0.75 -6.86 -33.55
N TYR A 288 1.79 -6.45 -34.26
CA TYR A 288 3.00 -7.25 -34.48
C TYR A 288 4.29 -6.64 -33.90
N THR A 289 4.19 -5.44 -33.30
CA THR A 289 5.29 -4.84 -32.56
C THR A 289 5.00 -4.91 -31.06
N ASP A 290 6.03 -5.07 -30.22
CA ASP A 290 5.88 -5.19 -28.77
C ASP A 290 5.23 -3.93 -28.17
N GLU A 291 5.58 -2.74 -28.68
CA GLU A 291 5.02 -1.47 -28.21
C GLU A 291 3.51 -1.35 -28.49
N GLN A 292 3.04 -1.98 -29.57
CA GLN A 292 1.64 -1.90 -30.00
C GLN A 292 0.78 -3.04 -29.41
N LYS A 293 1.41 -4.15 -29.05
CA LYS A 293 0.74 -5.38 -28.58
C LYS A 293 -0.10 -5.13 -27.34
N LYS A 294 0.42 -4.36 -26.37
CA LYS A 294 -0.32 -4.02 -25.15
C LYS A 294 -1.03 -2.69 -25.30
N THR A 295 -2.36 -2.74 -25.33
CA THR A 295 -3.21 -1.52 -25.33
C THR A 295 -3.61 -1.20 -23.91
N ARG A 296 -3.39 0.04 -23.47
CA ARG A 296 -3.74 0.54 -22.14
C ARG A 296 -4.63 1.76 -22.26
N TYR A 297 -5.81 1.72 -21.62
CA TYR A 297 -6.70 2.86 -21.48
C TYR A 297 -6.65 3.37 -20.06
N ILE A 298 -6.59 4.70 -19.86
CA ILE A 298 -6.71 5.28 -18.54
C ILE A 298 -8.11 5.03 -17.98
N ASN A 299 -8.19 4.76 -16.68
CA ASN A 299 -9.46 4.68 -15.98
C ASN A 299 -9.92 6.11 -15.66
N ARG A 300 -11.13 6.48 -16.06
CA ARG A 300 -11.69 7.81 -15.83
C ARG A 300 -13.20 7.83 -15.90
N TRP A 301 -13.80 8.84 -15.28
CA TRP A 301 -15.23 9.11 -15.38
C TRP A 301 -15.62 9.60 -16.76
N HIS A 302 -16.90 9.41 -17.10
CA HIS A 302 -17.50 10.00 -18.30
C HIS A 302 -18.14 11.33 -17.97
N LEU A 303 -17.48 12.42 -18.31
CA LEU A 303 -17.98 13.78 -18.12
C LEU A 303 -18.20 14.47 -19.46
N GLU A 304 -19.36 15.08 -19.65
CA GLU A 304 -19.75 15.84 -20.82
C GLU A 304 -20.31 17.21 -20.41
N LYS A 305 -20.01 18.25 -21.19
CA LYS A 305 -20.61 19.57 -20.98
C LYS A 305 -22.11 19.51 -21.17
N ALA A 306 -22.88 20.18 -20.33
CA ALA A 306 -24.31 20.38 -20.52
C ALA A 306 -24.58 21.26 -21.75
N ASP A 307 -23.76 22.30 -21.94
CA ASP A 307 -23.75 23.13 -23.17
C ASP A 307 -22.33 23.14 -23.79
N THR A 308 -22.23 22.52 -24.96
CA THR A 308 -20.94 22.42 -25.70
C THR A 308 -20.51 23.74 -26.35
N LYS A 309 -21.36 24.75 -26.40
CA LYS A 309 -21.03 26.07 -26.94
C LYS A 309 -20.28 26.94 -25.95
N LEU A 310 -20.41 26.68 -24.67
CA LEU A 310 -19.75 27.45 -23.62
C LEU A 310 -18.30 27.01 -23.45
N LYS A 311 -17.40 27.96 -23.24
CA LYS A 311 -16.00 27.68 -22.89
C LYS A 311 -15.90 26.90 -21.56
N VAL A 312 -16.65 27.32 -20.56
CA VAL A 312 -16.87 26.62 -19.30
C VAL A 312 -18.36 26.33 -19.17
N SER A 313 -18.72 25.10 -18.91
CA SER A 313 -20.12 24.62 -18.79
C SER A 313 -20.23 23.66 -17.62
N PRO A 314 -21.33 23.66 -16.87
CA PRO A 314 -21.65 22.55 -15.98
C PRO A 314 -21.62 21.23 -16.73
N VAL A 315 -21.33 20.15 -16.03
CA VAL A 315 -21.41 18.80 -16.60
C VAL A 315 -22.87 18.31 -16.63
N LYS A 316 -23.21 17.43 -17.60
CA LYS A 316 -24.54 16.83 -17.68
C LYS A 316 -24.87 15.94 -16.47
N ASN A 317 -23.88 15.13 -16.08
CA ASN A 317 -23.96 14.19 -14.97
C ASN A 317 -22.70 14.36 -14.12
N PRO A 318 -22.79 15.04 -12.97
CA PRO A 318 -21.67 15.20 -12.05
C PRO A 318 -21.32 13.88 -11.38
N ILE A 319 -20.09 13.77 -10.90
CA ILE A 319 -19.67 12.74 -9.96
C ILE A 319 -20.23 13.14 -8.59
N ILE A 320 -21.14 12.35 -8.04
CA ILE A 320 -21.80 12.67 -6.77
C ILE A 320 -21.23 11.79 -5.69
N PHE A 321 -20.73 12.41 -4.62
CA PHE A 321 -20.35 11.71 -3.40
C PHE A 321 -21.34 12.01 -2.27
N TYR A 322 -21.74 10.97 -1.55
CA TYR A 322 -22.52 11.05 -0.33
C TYR A 322 -21.62 10.82 0.88
N ILE A 323 -21.57 11.78 1.81
CA ILE A 323 -20.91 11.59 3.09
C ILE A 323 -21.86 10.81 3.99
N GLU A 324 -21.49 9.56 4.35
CA GLU A 324 -22.31 8.66 5.14
C GLU A 324 -22.65 9.26 6.50
N HIS A 325 -23.85 8.98 7.00
CA HIS A 325 -24.36 9.53 8.25
C HIS A 325 -23.54 9.13 9.49
N THR A 326 -22.74 8.07 9.42
CA THR A 326 -21.80 7.63 10.47
C THR A 326 -20.54 8.50 10.56
N THR A 327 -20.27 9.34 9.56
CA THR A 327 -19.16 10.30 9.61
C THR A 327 -19.40 11.32 10.73
N PRO A 328 -18.46 11.50 11.70
CA PRO A 328 -18.64 12.44 12.80
C PRO A 328 -18.91 13.86 12.29
N VAL A 329 -19.95 14.51 12.83
CA VAL A 329 -20.41 15.83 12.37
C VAL A 329 -19.27 16.86 12.33
N ARG A 330 -18.38 16.82 13.34
CA ARG A 330 -17.22 17.72 13.47
C ARG A 330 -16.22 17.62 12.31
N TYR A 331 -16.17 16.47 11.58
CA TYR A 331 -15.27 16.28 10.44
C TYR A 331 -15.95 16.44 9.08
N ARG A 332 -17.29 16.41 8.99
CA ARG A 332 -18.03 16.42 7.70
C ARG A 332 -17.67 17.60 6.79
N ARG A 333 -17.44 18.80 7.37
CA ARG A 333 -17.05 19.97 6.56
C ARG A 333 -15.69 19.76 5.88
N TRP A 334 -14.71 19.17 6.59
CA TRP A 334 -13.38 18.95 6.10
C TRP A 334 -13.34 17.83 5.06
N VAL A 335 -14.15 16.78 5.25
CA VAL A 335 -14.37 15.74 4.24
C VAL A 335 -14.95 16.37 2.97
N ARG A 336 -15.95 17.23 3.08
CA ARG A 336 -16.54 17.93 1.92
C ARG A 336 -15.53 18.84 1.23
N GLU A 337 -14.74 19.59 1.96
CA GLU A 337 -13.71 20.48 1.42
C GLU A 337 -12.67 19.68 0.60
N GLY A 338 -12.17 18.56 1.13
CA GLY A 338 -11.24 17.69 0.41
C GLY A 338 -11.79 17.16 -0.91
N ILE A 339 -13.05 16.72 -0.92
CA ILE A 339 -13.70 16.24 -2.16
C ILE A 339 -13.78 17.37 -3.20
N LEU A 340 -14.18 18.56 -2.79
CA LEU A 340 -14.42 19.69 -3.70
C LEU A 340 -13.14 20.36 -4.22
N MET A 341 -11.97 20.11 -3.65
CA MET A 341 -10.69 20.66 -4.13
C MET A 341 -10.48 20.39 -5.63
N TRP A 342 -10.92 19.22 -6.11
CA TRP A 342 -10.74 18.79 -7.49
C TRP A 342 -11.54 19.59 -8.53
N ASN A 343 -12.64 20.24 -8.13
CA ASN A 343 -13.41 21.09 -9.04
C ASN A 343 -12.55 22.20 -9.67
N LYS A 344 -11.52 22.70 -8.94
CA LYS A 344 -10.57 23.69 -9.49
C LYS A 344 -9.83 23.19 -10.74
N ALA A 345 -9.53 21.88 -10.81
CA ALA A 345 -8.88 21.30 -11.99
C ALA A 345 -9.89 21.12 -13.13
N TYR A 346 -11.10 20.71 -12.83
CA TYR A 346 -12.16 20.55 -13.82
C TYR A 346 -12.60 21.88 -14.43
N ASP A 347 -12.68 22.95 -13.65
CA ASP A 347 -12.97 24.30 -14.14
C ASP A 347 -11.93 24.76 -15.19
N LYS A 348 -10.63 24.46 -14.96
CA LYS A 348 -9.54 24.78 -15.92
C LYS A 348 -9.73 24.06 -17.26
N VAL A 349 -10.32 22.89 -17.29
CA VAL A 349 -10.62 22.14 -18.53
C VAL A 349 -12.02 22.41 -19.06
N GLY A 350 -12.72 23.36 -18.45
CA GLY A 350 -14.03 23.84 -18.90
C GLY A 350 -15.23 22.99 -18.46
N LEU A 351 -15.07 22.21 -17.39
CA LEU A 351 -16.10 21.33 -16.80
C LEU A 351 -16.44 21.85 -15.40
N ALA A 352 -17.39 22.77 -15.32
CA ALA A 352 -17.82 23.32 -14.01
C ALA A 352 -18.70 22.35 -13.25
N ASN A 353 -18.59 22.38 -11.92
CA ASN A 353 -19.35 21.52 -11.01
C ASN A 353 -19.26 20.04 -11.40
N ALA A 354 -18.05 19.58 -11.71
CA ALA A 354 -17.80 18.20 -12.09
C ALA A 354 -18.06 17.22 -10.93
N ILE A 355 -17.87 17.68 -9.70
CA ILE A 355 -18.08 16.91 -8.47
C ILE A 355 -19.08 17.64 -7.59
N GLU A 356 -20.07 16.90 -7.08
CA GLU A 356 -21.05 17.36 -6.10
C GLU A 356 -20.98 16.51 -4.84
N VAL A 357 -21.30 17.12 -3.68
CA VAL A 357 -21.25 16.45 -2.37
C VAL A 357 -22.54 16.68 -1.60
N TYR A 358 -23.12 15.61 -1.11
CA TYR A 358 -24.31 15.60 -0.28
C TYR A 358 -24.06 14.87 1.04
N TYR A 359 -24.82 15.25 2.08
CA TYR A 359 -24.73 14.59 3.39
C TYR A 359 -25.91 13.63 3.58
N GLN A 360 -25.63 12.39 3.98
CA GLN A 360 -26.63 11.59 4.65
C GLN A 360 -26.84 12.12 6.08
N ASP A 361 -28.07 12.26 6.50
CA ASP A 361 -28.40 12.72 7.86
C ASP A 361 -29.56 11.91 8.43
N ALA A 362 -29.29 11.12 9.45
CA ALA A 362 -30.27 10.26 10.11
C ALA A 362 -31.35 11.08 10.86
N THR A 363 -31.05 12.31 11.28
CA THR A 363 -31.97 13.17 12.03
C THR A 363 -33.05 13.78 11.12
N THR A 364 -32.62 14.24 9.94
CA THR A 364 -33.54 14.86 8.96
C THR A 364 -34.07 13.86 7.94
N GLY A 365 -33.51 12.65 7.88
CA GLY A 365 -33.80 11.65 6.86
C GLY A 365 -33.18 11.94 5.50
N ALA A 366 -32.35 12.99 5.36
CA ALA A 366 -31.77 13.39 4.09
C ALA A 366 -30.88 12.28 3.52
N HIS A 367 -31.20 11.86 2.28
CA HIS A 367 -30.48 10.84 1.51
C HIS A 367 -30.37 9.45 2.18
N MET A 368 -31.14 9.18 3.24
CA MET A 368 -31.09 7.87 3.94
C MET A 368 -31.68 6.72 3.12
N GLU A 369 -32.39 7.02 2.04
CA GLU A 369 -32.88 6.02 1.08
C GLU A 369 -31.77 5.43 0.19
N LYS A 370 -30.62 6.10 0.13
CA LYS A 370 -29.45 5.63 -0.62
C LYS A 370 -28.65 4.62 0.21
N ASP A 371 -28.33 3.52 -0.41
CA ASP A 371 -27.59 2.42 0.23
C ASP A 371 -26.09 2.58 -0.10
N PRO A 372 -25.22 2.64 0.90
CA PRO A 372 -23.78 2.77 0.66
C PRO A 372 -23.14 1.62 -0.15
N GLU A 373 -23.75 0.45 -0.18
CA GLU A 373 -23.28 -0.67 -0.98
C GLU A 373 -23.88 -0.73 -2.40
N ASP A 374 -24.80 0.18 -2.74
CA ASP A 374 -25.41 0.26 -4.07
C ASP A 374 -24.47 0.96 -5.06
N ALA A 375 -23.92 0.21 -5.99
CA ALA A 375 -22.95 0.68 -6.99
C ALA A 375 -23.44 1.80 -7.93
N ARG A 376 -24.64 2.37 -7.71
CA ARG A 376 -25.11 3.58 -8.36
C ARG A 376 -24.74 4.87 -7.63
N TYR A 377 -24.23 4.77 -6.42
CA TYR A 377 -23.92 5.90 -5.53
C TYR A 377 -22.50 5.76 -5.02
N ASN A 378 -21.76 6.84 -5.02
CA ASN A 378 -20.41 6.87 -4.42
C ASN A 378 -20.52 7.40 -3.00
N PHE A 379 -19.88 6.71 -2.07
CA PHE A 379 -19.91 7.08 -0.66
C PHE A 379 -18.52 7.39 -0.10
N VAL A 380 -18.50 8.32 0.85
CA VAL A 380 -17.37 8.50 1.77
C VAL A 380 -17.81 8.00 3.14
N ARG A 381 -17.16 6.97 3.64
CA ARG A 381 -17.49 6.25 4.86
C ARG A 381 -16.43 6.49 5.92
N TRP A 382 -16.87 6.59 7.16
CA TRP A 382 -15.99 6.74 8.31
C TRP A 382 -16.07 5.52 9.22
N LEU A 383 -14.95 4.84 9.44
CA LEU A 383 -14.87 3.68 10.32
C LEU A 383 -14.11 4.02 11.60
N ASN A 384 -14.81 3.87 12.72
CA ASN A 384 -14.18 3.97 14.03
C ASN A 384 -13.45 2.67 14.36
N ASN A 385 -12.15 2.65 14.16
CA ASN A 385 -11.30 1.52 14.51
C ASN A 385 -9.86 1.96 14.86
N ASP A 386 -9.01 1.00 15.26
CA ASP A 386 -7.63 1.26 15.66
C ASP A 386 -6.62 1.22 14.50
N VAL A 387 -7.09 1.25 13.25
CA VAL A 387 -6.24 1.19 12.06
C VAL A 387 -6.14 2.57 11.44
N GLY A 388 -4.92 3.02 11.18
CA GLY A 388 -4.65 4.29 10.50
C GLY A 388 -4.62 4.09 8.99
N THR A 389 -5.78 4.10 8.34
CA THR A 389 -5.90 3.84 6.89
C THR A 389 -6.94 4.75 6.27
N ALA A 390 -6.73 5.09 5.00
CA ALA A 390 -7.75 5.55 4.09
C ALA A 390 -7.64 4.76 2.80
N ILE A 391 -8.70 4.67 2.02
CA ILE A 391 -8.69 3.95 0.76
C ILE A 391 -9.81 4.44 -0.16
N GLY A 392 -9.49 4.73 -1.43
CA GLY A 392 -10.42 5.20 -2.45
C GLY A 392 -10.47 4.30 -3.69
N PRO A 393 -11.00 3.06 -3.61
CA PRO A 393 -11.12 2.18 -4.75
C PRO A 393 -12.17 2.65 -5.74
N SER A 394 -12.01 2.25 -7.00
CA SER A 394 -13.01 2.46 -8.05
C SER A 394 -13.24 1.18 -8.84
N ARG A 395 -14.47 0.98 -9.31
CA ARG A 395 -14.85 -0.11 -10.21
C ARG A 395 -14.97 0.42 -11.64
N VAL A 396 -14.44 -0.32 -12.59
CA VAL A 396 -14.35 0.13 -13.99
C VAL A 396 -14.98 -0.84 -14.95
N ASN A 397 -15.44 -0.32 -16.09
CA ASN A 397 -15.80 -1.15 -17.23
C ASN A 397 -14.53 -1.73 -17.87
N PRO A 398 -14.31 -3.06 -17.83
CA PRO A 398 -13.05 -3.67 -18.28
C PRO A 398 -12.86 -3.65 -19.80
N LEU A 399 -13.84 -3.17 -20.55
CA LEU A 399 -13.73 -2.97 -22.00
C LEU A 399 -13.16 -1.61 -22.35
N THR A 400 -13.37 -0.60 -21.49
CA THR A 400 -13.18 0.81 -21.88
C THR A 400 -12.38 1.63 -20.88
N GLY A 401 -12.24 1.19 -19.63
CA GLY A 401 -11.67 1.98 -18.54
C GLY A 401 -12.61 3.07 -18.00
N GLN A 402 -13.92 3.06 -18.39
CA GLN A 402 -14.88 3.98 -17.78
C GLN A 402 -15.11 3.60 -16.32
N ILE A 403 -14.89 4.52 -15.39
CA ILE A 403 -15.22 4.35 -13.98
C ILE A 403 -16.75 4.37 -13.85
N LEU A 404 -17.28 3.40 -13.11
CA LEU A 404 -18.73 3.18 -12.95
C LEU A 404 -19.19 3.48 -11.52
N ASP A 405 -18.29 3.30 -10.55
CA ASP A 405 -18.56 3.37 -9.13
C ASP A 405 -17.26 3.60 -8.36
N ALA A 406 -17.33 4.33 -7.25
CA ALA A 406 -16.17 4.57 -6.39
C ALA A 406 -16.62 4.90 -4.97
N ASP A 407 -16.01 4.25 -3.97
CA ASP A 407 -16.24 4.51 -2.56
C ASP A 407 -14.92 4.89 -1.87
N ILE A 408 -15.04 5.69 -0.82
CA ILE A 408 -13.89 6.07 0.00
C ILE A 408 -14.14 5.60 1.43
N ILE A 409 -13.17 4.93 2.02
CA ILE A 409 -13.18 4.54 3.42
C ILE A 409 -12.09 5.31 4.14
N LEU A 410 -12.49 6.02 5.18
CA LEU A 410 -11.62 6.71 6.12
C LEU A 410 -11.69 6.00 7.46
N THR A 411 -10.56 5.76 8.09
CA THR A 411 -10.53 5.29 9.48
C THR A 411 -10.01 6.39 10.38
N ASP A 412 -10.35 6.37 11.67
CA ASP A 412 -9.90 7.37 12.63
C ASP A 412 -8.74 6.90 13.53
N GLY A 413 -8.21 5.71 13.26
CA GLY A 413 -7.09 5.16 14.01
C GLY A 413 -5.83 6.04 13.96
N TRP A 414 -5.55 6.71 12.84
CA TRP A 414 -4.42 7.61 12.70
C TRP A 414 -4.56 8.90 13.55
N ILE A 415 -5.78 9.31 13.87
CA ILE A 415 -6.05 10.43 14.78
C ILE A 415 -5.94 9.98 16.24
N ARG A 416 -6.35 8.73 16.52
CA ARG A 416 -6.59 8.21 17.86
C ARG A 416 -5.39 7.53 18.51
N HIS A 417 -4.69 6.65 17.77
CA HIS A 417 -3.72 5.70 18.31
C HIS A 417 -2.38 5.75 17.62
N TYR A 418 -1.52 6.54 18.18
CA TYR A 418 -0.15 6.61 17.77
C TYR A 418 0.76 5.55 18.44
N TRP A 419 0.55 5.25 19.73
CA TRP A 419 1.49 4.46 20.53
C TRP A 419 1.54 2.97 20.22
N LYS A 420 0.46 2.38 19.71
CA LYS A 420 0.41 0.97 19.33
C LYS A 420 1.24 0.64 18.07
N GLN A 421 1.38 1.60 17.17
CA GLN A 421 1.96 1.39 15.84
C GLN A 421 3.48 1.51 15.80
N PHE A 422 4.12 2.07 16.83
CA PHE A 422 5.57 2.34 16.84
C PHE A 422 6.42 1.12 16.47
N ASN A 423 6.18 -0.05 17.08
CA ASN A 423 7.00 -1.23 16.82
C ASN A 423 6.71 -1.89 15.46
N GLU A 424 5.56 -1.58 14.85
CA GLU A 424 5.14 -2.10 13.55
C GLU A 424 5.60 -1.20 12.40
N ILE A 425 5.58 0.11 12.62
CA ILE A 425 5.97 1.13 11.63
C ILE A 425 7.50 1.17 11.43
N LEU A 426 8.28 1.09 12.50
CA LEU A 426 9.73 1.29 12.45
C LEU A 426 10.48 0.35 11.48
N PRO A 427 10.18 -0.96 11.41
CA PRO A 427 10.81 -1.84 10.42
C PRO A 427 10.47 -1.45 8.98
N GLY A 428 9.23 -1.04 8.71
CA GLY A 428 8.80 -0.58 7.39
C GLY A 428 9.55 0.68 6.94
N ILE A 429 9.68 1.66 7.83
CA ILE A 429 10.45 2.89 7.59
C ILE A 429 11.92 2.57 7.27
N ALA A 430 12.53 1.63 8.00
CA ALA A 430 13.91 1.24 7.81
C ALA A 430 14.18 0.51 6.49
N MET A 431 13.13 -0.05 5.87
CA MET A 431 13.20 -0.81 4.61
C MET A 431 12.66 -0.03 3.41
N GLU A 432 12.25 1.21 3.62
CA GLU A 432 11.75 2.05 2.53
C GLU A 432 12.80 2.22 1.44
N GLY A 433 12.40 1.97 0.19
CA GLY A 433 13.29 2.07 -0.97
C GLY A 433 14.19 0.84 -1.21
N PHE A 434 14.03 -0.26 -0.45
CA PHE A 434 14.76 -1.49 -0.76
C PHE A 434 14.22 -2.13 -2.04
N ALA A 435 15.13 -2.40 -2.98
CA ALA A 435 14.81 -3.08 -4.23
C ALA A 435 14.46 -4.57 -4.01
N PRO A 436 13.70 -5.20 -4.93
CA PRO A 436 13.36 -6.62 -4.84
C PRO A 436 14.57 -7.54 -4.70
N GLU A 437 15.69 -7.21 -5.33
CA GLU A 437 16.95 -7.95 -5.23
C GLU A 437 17.52 -7.90 -3.82
N THR A 438 17.46 -6.73 -3.17
CA THR A 438 17.86 -6.56 -1.77
C THR A 438 16.98 -7.39 -0.85
N LEU A 439 15.65 -7.39 -1.06
CA LEU A 439 14.72 -8.17 -0.25
C LEU A 439 14.91 -9.68 -0.43
N ALA A 440 15.17 -10.13 -1.68
CA ALA A 440 15.50 -11.52 -1.96
C ALA A 440 16.82 -11.94 -1.29
N TRP A 441 17.82 -11.06 -1.29
CA TRP A 441 19.07 -11.29 -0.59
C TRP A 441 18.91 -11.33 0.93
N LEU A 442 18.10 -10.45 1.52
CA LEU A 442 17.80 -10.44 2.97
C LEU A 442 17.11 -11.72 3.43
N LYS A 443 16.35 -12.39 2.57
CA LYS A 443 15.78 -13.70 2.88
C LYS A 443 16.86 -14.77 3.13
N GLU A 444 17.97 -14.69 2.40
CA GLU A 444 19.13 -15.58 2.57
C GLU A 444 20.06 -15.08 3.71
N HIS A 445 19.96 -13.80 4.08
CA HIS A 445 20.79 -13.13 5.09
C HIS A 445 19.90 -12.42 6.15
N PRO A 446 19.08 -13.16 6.90
CA PRO A 446 18.15 -12.57 7.88
C PRO A 446 18.84 -11.85 9.02
N GLU A 447 20.13 -12.11 9.26
CA GLU A 447 20.94 -11.38 10.24
C GLU A 447 21.21 -9.92 9.83
N TRP A 448 21.01 -9.56 8.56
CA TRP A 448 21.11 -8.20 8.04
C TRP A 448 19.76 -7.49 7.97
N ASP A 449 18.65 -8.23 8.11
CA ASP A 449 17.30 -7.72 7.88
C ASP A 449 16.86 -6.75 8.99
N PRO A 450 16.52 -5.48 8.66
CA PRO A 450 16.04 -4.52 9.65
C PRO A 450 14.83 -5.01 10.47
N ARG A 451 13.93 -5.83 9.88
CA ARG A 451 12.79 -6.42 10.59
C ARG A 451 13.23 -7.34 11.73
N VAL A 452 14.34 -8.04 11.53
CA VAL A 452 14.95 -8.90 12.56
C VAL A 452 15.77 -8.06 13.54
N ARG A 453 16.57 -7.11 13.04
CA ARG A 453 17.48 -6.32 13.87
C ARG A 453 16.79 -5.36 14.83
N LEU A 454 15.70 -4.73 14.40
CA LEU A 454 14.88 -3.82 15.20
C LEU A 454 13.95 -4.54 16.18
N ALA A 455 13.68 -5.82 15.94
CA ALA A 455 12.81 -6.63 16.79
C ALA A 455 13.46 -6.96 18.14
N HIS A 456 12.60 -7.19 19.13
CA HIS A 456 13.06 -7.72 20.43
C HIS A 456 13.75 -9.08 20.24
N PRO A 457 14.87 -9.39 20.93
CA PRO A 457 15.61 -10.65 20.77
C PRO A 457 14.74 -11.90 20.80
N SER A 458 13.78 -11.97 21.73
CA SER A 458 12.87 -13.11 21.86
C SER A 458 11.92 -13.33 20.68
N MET A 459 11.77 -12.34 19.78
CA MET A 459 10.90 -12.42 18.62
C MET A 459 11.66 -12.71 17.32
N ARG A 460 12.99 -12.59 17.33
CA ARG A 460 13.83 -12.66 16.12
C ARG A 460 13.68 -13.99 15.38
N ASP A 461 13.66 -15.10 16.10
CA ASP A 461 13.55 -16.43 15.48
C ASP A 461 12.15 -16.66 14.87
N SER A 462 11.10 -16.14 15.52
CA SER A 462 9.74 -16.18 14.96
C SER A 462 9.64 -15.36 13.69
N ILE A 463 10.22 -14.15 13.68
CA ILE A 463 10.24 -13.28 12.49
C ILE A 463 11.05 -13.92 11.36
N LYS A 464 12.22 -14.49 11.64
CA LYS A 464 13.01 -15.23 10.64
C LYS A 464 12.22 -16.38 10.04
N ALA A 465 11.51 -17.14 10.84
CA ALA A 465 10.66 -18.24 10.37
C ALA A 465 9.50 -17.73 9.49
N GLU A 466 8.88 -16.62 9.85
CA GLU A 466 7.84 -15.99 9.06
C GLU A 466 8.38 -15.50 7.71
N LEU A 467 9.51 -14.79 7.70
CA LEU A 467 10.16 -14.31 6.49
C LEU A 467 10.60 -15.46 5.56
N ALA A 468 11.07 -16.55 6.13
CA ALA A 468 11.43 -17.74 5.36
C ALA A 468 10.20 -18.39 4.69
N ALA A 469 9.04 -18.37 5.36
CA ALA A 469 7.80 -18.99 4.87
C ALA A 469 7.11 -18.16 3.77
N HIS A 470 7.13 -16.83 3.85
CA HIS A 470 6.32 -15.96 2.98
C HIS A 470 7.09 -15.37 1.78
N GLY A 471 8.39 -15.59 1.66
CA GLY A 471 9.17 -15.05 0.54
C GLY A 471 9.52 -13.56 0.67
N ALA A 472 10.24 -13.04 -0.32
CA ALA A 472 10.61 -11.63 -0.41
C ALA A 472 9.60 -10.90 -1.28
N GLU A 473 8.38 -10.72 -0.78
CA GLU A 473 7.35 -10.01 -1.53
C GLU A 473 7.36 -8.53 -1.19
N ALA A 474 7.87 -7.71 -2.09
CA ALA A 474 7.78 -6.27 -2.06
C ALA A 474 6.96 -5.79 -3.24
N TYR A 475 5.67 -5.83 -3.10
CA TYR A 475 4.79 -5.25 -4.09
C TYR A 475 3.98 -4.10 -3.48
N GLY A 476 3.62 -3.13 -4.32
CA GLY A 476 2.92 -1.93 -3.89
C GLY A 476 3.82 -0.94 -3.15
N GLY A 477 5.16 -1.04 -3.35
CA GLY A 477 6.12 -0.11 -2.78
C GLY A 477 6.29 -0.21 -1.26
N HIS A 478 5.63 -1.15 -0.57
CA HIS A 478 5.79 -1.35 0.86
C HIS A 478 6.13 -2.79 1.22
N PRO A 479 7.25 -3.05 1.92
CA PRO A 479 7.70 -4.41 2.27
C PRO A 479 6.71 -5.20 3.14
N LEU A 480 5.79 -4.52 3.82
CA LEU A 480 4.78 -5.13 4.68
C LEU A 480 3.44 -5.35 3.96
N ALA A 481 3.26 -4.84 2.74
CA ALA A 481 2.06 -5.10 1.97
C ALA A 481 2.00 -6.56 1.57
N LYS A 482 1.14 -7.33 2.21
CA LYS A 482 0.79 -8.70 1.79
C LYS A 482 -0.11 -8.58 0.57
N VAL A 483 0.48 -8.69 -0.59
CA VAL A 483 -0.26 -8.68 -1.85
C VAL A 483 -0.71 -10.09 -2.17
N ASP A 484 -2.02 -10.27 -2.36
CA ASP A 484 -2.56 -11.51 -2.89
C ASP A 484 -2.19 -11.62 -4.37
N GLY A 485 -1.35 -12.60 -4.71
CA GLY A 485 -0.86 -12.82 -6.08
C GLY A 485 -1.98 -13.03 -7.12
N GLU A 486 -3.17 -13.49 -6.71
CA GLU A 486 -4.33 -13.61 -7.60
C GLU A 486 -4.88 -12.24 -8.05
N LEU A 487 -4.62 -11.18 -7.30
CA LEU A 487 -5.05 -9.83 -7.63
C LEU A 487 -4.08 -9.12 -8.58
N ILE A 488 -2.84 -9.55 -8.66
CA ILE A 488 -1.83 -9.01 -9.58
C ILE A 488 -2.13 -9.39 -11.04
N GLY A 489 -2.94 -10.40 -11.25
CA GLY A 489 -3.41 -10.78 -12.58
C GLY A 489 -2.34 -11.41 -13.45
N ASP A 490 -1.50 -10.65 -14.08
CA ASP A 490 -0.56 -11.13 -15.09
C ASP A 490 0.92 -10.78 -14.83
N ASN A 491 1.27 -10.32 -13.65
CA ASN A 491 2.63 -9.87 -13.27
C ASN A 491 3.17 -8.73 -14.15
N GLU A 492 2.32 -8.02 -14.88
CA GLU A 492 2.72 -6.84 -15.62
C GLU A 492 2.40 -5.58 -14.82
N PHE A 493 3.33 -4.64 -14.78
CA PHE A 493 3.21 -3.34 -14.10
C PHE A 493 2.34 -2.37 -14.91
N ASP A 494 1.08 -2.69 -15.13
CA ASP A 494 0.15 -1.92 -15.93
C ASP A 494 -0.83 -1.05 -15.11
N GLY A 495 -0.45 -0.71 -13.91
CA GLY A 495 -1.30 0.02 -12.95
C GLY A 495 -2.01 -0.88 -11.94
N LEU A 496 -1.85 -2.19 -12.02
CA LEU A 496 -2.44 -3.13 -11.06
C LEU A 496 -1.85 -2.98 -9.65
N TYR A 497 -0.61 -2.55 -9.53
CA TYR A 497 0.01 -2.26 -8.23
C TYR A 497 -0.78 -1.26 -7.41
N GLY A 498 -1.13 -0.13 -8.02
CA GLY A 498 -1.95 0.85 -7.34
C GLY A 498 -3.35 0.31 -7.01
N ARG A 499 -3.91 -0.52 -7.87
CA ARG A 499 -5.19 -1.20 -7.59
C ARG A 499 -5.09 -2.15 -6.42
N ILE A 500 -4.00 -2.88 -6.31
CA ILE A 500 -3.75 -3.80 -5.21
C ILE A 500 -3.61 -3.03 -3.90
N SER A 501 -2.85 -1.95 -3.88
CA SER A 501 -2.75 -1.10 -2.71
C SER A 501 -4.11 -0.49 -2.33
N GLN A 502 -4.97 -0.21 -3.30
CA GLN A 502 -6.32 0.31 -3.07
C GLN A 502 -7.34 -0.76 -2.62
N VAL A 503 -7.21 -2.01 -3.06
CA VAL A 503 -8.18 -3.07 -2.74
C VAL A 503 -7.79 -3.89 -1.52
N ASN A 504 -6.50 -4.13 -1.32
CA ASN A 504 -5.95 -4.95 -0.23
C ASN A 504 -4.85 -4.27 0.55
N GLY A 505 -4.35 -3.14 0.06
CA GLY A 505 -3.28 -2.41 0.70
C GLY A 505 -3.83 -1.38 1.67
N LEU A 506 -3.03 -1.10 2.63
CA LEU A 506 -3.18 0.04 3.50
C LEU A 506 -2.74 1.27 2.71
N CYS A 507 -3.57 2.30 2.60
CA CYS A 507 -3.07 3.59 2.20
C CYS A 507 -2.17 4.12 3.31
N LEU A 508 -0.88 4.16 3.03
CA LEU A 508 0.14 4.50 4.02
C LEU A 508 0.22 6.01 4.30
N ALA A 509 -0.50 6.84 3.53
CA ALA A 509 -0.60 8.28 3.79
C ALA A 509 -1.13 8.57 5.21
N ALA A 510 -2.18 7.86 5.63
CA ALA A 510 -2.74 8.01 6.97
C ALA A 510 -1.77 7.52 8.07
N GLU A 511 -1.02 6.44 7.80
CA GLU A 511 -0.04 5.88 8.74
C GLU A 511 1.14 6.84 8.96
N ALA A 512 1.65 7.45 7.90
CA ALA A 512 2.68 8.48 8.01
C ALA A 512 2.22 9.69 8.80
N LYS A 513 0.99 10.15 8.54
CA LYS A 513 0.39 11.26 9.27
C LYS A 513 0.22 10.95 10.76
N ALA A 514 0.01 9.68 11.14
CA ALA A 514 -0.06 9.28 12.55
C ALA A 514 1.25 9.54 13.31
N LEU A 515 2.40 9.23 12.70
CA LEU A 515 3.71 9.50 13.30
C LEU A 515 3.96 10.99 13.50
N ASP A 516 3.69 11.78 12.45
CA ASP A 516 3.91 13.23 12.49
C ASP A 516 2.89 13.94 13.38
N LEU A 517 1.63 13.49 13.40
CA LEU A 517 0.60 14.00 14.29
C LEU A 517 0.99 13.81 15.76
N ALA A 518 1.61 12.69 16.09
CA ALA A 518 2.10 12.47 17.44
C ALA A 518 3.26 13.40 17.79
N ALA A 519 4.19 13.63 16.86
CA ALA A 519 5.27 14.61 17.06
C ALA A 519 4.71 16.02 17.21
N MET A 520 3.68 16.39 16.42
CA MET A 520 3.01 17.69 16.55
C MET A 520 2.21 17.84 17.84
N ARG A 521 1.55 16.77 18.32
CA ARG A 521 0.91 16.81 19.66
C ARG A 521 1.93 17.08 20.74
N PHE A 522 3.12 16.45 20.65
CA PHE A 522 4.20 16.77 21.56
C PHE A 522 4.59 18.25 21.47
N THR A 523 4.77 18.80 20.27
CA THR A 523 5.06 20.23 20.07
C THR A 523 3.96 21.11 20.69
N PHE A 524 2.68 20.82 20.45
CA PHE A 524 1.57 21.59 21.02
C PHE A 524 1.50 21.50 22.54
N GLU A 525 1.85 20.37 23.15
CA GLU A 525 1.93 20.24 24.60
C GLU A 525 3.04 21.13 25.18
N LEU A 526 4.20 21.23 24.50
CA LEU A 526 5.30 22.12 24.88
C LEU A 526 4.95 23.60 24.73
N GLU A 527 4.32 23.98 23.63
CA GLU A 527 3.91 25.37 23.37
C GLU A 527 2.85 25.85 24.36
N ALA A 528 1.89 24.96 24.71
CA ALA A 528 0.86 25.30 25.71
C ALA A 528 1.49 25.54 27.09
N GLU A 529 2.45 24.73 27.48
CA GLU A 529 3.16 24.89 28.77
C GLU A 529 4.01 26.17 28.80
N ALA A 530 4.73 26.47 27.71
CA ALA A 530 5.49 27.71 27.59
C ALA A 530 4.59 28.94 27.65
N ALA A 531 3.38 28.88 27.10
CA ALA A 531 2.39 29.96 27.18
C ALA A 531 1.83 30.13 28.60
N GLU A 532 1.55 29.01 29.29
CA GLU A 532 1.09 29.04 30.69
C GLU A 532 2.16 29.63 31.60
N ALA A 533 3.43 29.23 31.46
CA ALA A 533 4.55 29.76 32.25
C ALA A 533 4.79 31.27 32.01
N ALA A 534 4.67 31.72 30.75
CA ALA A 534 4.81 33.13 30.42
C ALA A 534 3.65 34.00 30.99
N GLU A 535 2.45 33.41 31.08
CA GLU A 535 1.27 34.10 31.74
C GLU A 535 1.50 34.19 33.25
N GLU A 536 2.03 33.17 33.91
CA GLU A 536 2.35 33.20 35.36
C GLU A 536 3.42 34.22 35.67
N GLU A 537 4.48 34.34 34.88
CA GLU A 537 5.51 35.40 35.05
C GLU A 537 4.96 36.81 34.82
N ASP A 538 4.02 36.98 33.88
CA ASP A 538 3.38 38.29 33.63
C ASP A 538 2.41 38.68 34.75
N ASP A 539 1.73 37.69 35.35
CA ASP A 539 0.83 37.93 36.49
C ASP A 539 1.63 38.19 37.79
N GLU A 540 2.78 37.52 38.03
CA GLU A 540 3.69 37.85 39.14
C GLU A 540 4.29 39.25 38.98
N LYS A 541 4.67 39.67 37.78
CA LYS A 541 5.13 41.04 37.50
C LYS A 541 4.05 42.11 37.61
N LYS A 542 2.78 41.78 37.46
CA LYS A 542 1.64 42.68 37.64
C LYS A 542 1.24 42.82 39.08
N ASP A 543 1.41 41.82 39.92
CA ASP A 543 1.17 41.89 41.37
C ASP A 543 2.22 42.77 42.09
N GLU A 544 3.46 42.87 41.53
CA GLU A 544 4.47 43.81 42.01
C GLU A 544 4.21 45.27 41.61
N LYS A 545 3.27 45.55 40.65
CA LYS A 545 2.91 46.88 40.15
C LYS A 545 1.42 47.15 40.32
N LYS A 546 0.87 47.03 41.53
CA LYS A 546 -0.46 47.54 41.84
C LYS A 546 -0.40 49.03 42.01
N ASP A 547 -0.67 49.76 40.88
CA ASP A 547 -1.35 51.05 40.92
C ASP A 547 -2.06 51.35 39.59
N GLU A 548 -3.39 51.49 39.70
CA GLU A 548 -4.34 52.20 38.84
C GLU A 548 -4.34 51.96 37.31
N LYS A 549 -5.25 51.17 36.85
CA LYS A 549 -6.34 51.43 35.89
C LYS A 549 -6.91 50.11 35.36
N GLY A 550 -8.19 49.93 35.67
CA GLY A 550 -8.92 48.71 35.24
C GLY A 550 -9.10 48.62 33.73
N ASP A 551 -8.21 47.93 33.09
CA ASP A 551 -8.46 47.38 31.77
C ASP A 551 -9.03 45.95 31.91
N LYS A 552 -10.23 45.74 31.37
CA LYS A 552 -10.86 44.41 31.35
C LYS A 552 -9.95 43.46 30.58
N PRO A 553 -9.68 42.24 31.09
CA PRO A 553 -8.89 41.25 30.36
C PRO A 553 -9.55 40.99 29.01
N LYS A 554 -8.77 41.10 27.94
CA LYS A 554 -9.22 40.73 26.59
C LYS A 554 -9.68 39.28 26.61
N PRO A 555 -10.85 38.94 26.03
CA PRO A 555 -11.33 37.56 26.03
C PRO A 555 -10.30 36.66 25.39
N LYS A 556 -9.85 35.62 26.13
CA LYS A 556 -8.95 34.58 25.61
C LYS A 556 -9.62 34.00 24.38
N LYS A 557 -8.96 34.04 23.23
CA LYS A 557 -9.40 33.30 22.01
C LYS A 557 -9.33 31.82 22.33
N THR A 558 -10.43 31.20 22.68
CA THR A 558 -10.52 29.77 22.89
C THR A 558 -10.22 29.07 21.55
N VAL A 559 -9.11 28.35 21.46
CA VAL A 559 -8.78 27.55 20.29
C VAL A 559 -9.74 26.36 20.22
N VAL A 560 -10.54 26.29 19.16
CA VAL A 560 -11.43 25.15 18.94
C VAL A 560 -10.57 23.90 18.70
N LYS A 561 -10.86 22.84 19.46
CA LYS A 561 -10.16 21.55 19.36
C LYS A 561 -11.12 20.47 18.90
N LEU A 562 -10.67 19.59 17.99
CA LEU A 562 -11.34 18.38 17.58
C LEU A 562 -10.51 17.20 18.12
N ASP A 563 -11.12 16.39 18.98
CA ASP A 563 -10.48 15.24 19.62
C ASP A 563 -9.11 15.57 20.27
N GLY A 564 -9.07 16.75 20.95
CA GLY A 564 -7.87 17.23 21.66
C GLY A 564 -6.81 17.92 20.78
N VAL A 565 -7.01 18.01 19.46
CA VAL A 565 -6.10 18.68 18.51
C VAL A 565 -6.75 19.96 18.00
N PRO A 566 -5.99 21.07 17.82
CA PRO A 566 -6.54 22.30 17.25
C PRO A 566 -7.22 22.06 15.89
N GLU A 567 -8.45 22.57 15.71
CA GLU A 567 -9.21 22.38 14.48
C GLU A 567 -8.48 22.92 13.25
N TRP A 568 -7.84 24.09 13.40
CA TRP A 568 -7.07 24.72 12.31
C TRP A 568 -5.91 23.85 11.79
N PHE A 569 -5.48 22.88 12.58
CA PHE A 569 -4.43 21.94 12.23
C PHE A 569 -5.01 20.60 11.71
N ILE A 570 -5.88 19.94 12.48
CA ILE A 570 -6.40 18.62 12.12
C ILE A 570 -7.38 18.66 10.94
N GLY A 571 -8.14 19.75 10.79
CA GLY A 571 -9.13 19.90 9.73
C GLY A 571 -8.50 19.83 8.32
N PRO A 572 -7.49 20.68 8.01
CA PRO A 572 -6.77 20.61 6.73
C PRO A 572 -6.12 19.26 6.47
N LEU A 573 -5.60 18.55 7.49
CA LEU A 573 -5.04 17.19 7.34
C LEU A 573 -6.11 16.19 6.90
N VAL A 574 -7.31 16.28 7.45
CA VAL A 574 -8.44 15.44 7.02
C VAL A 574 -8.84 15.79 5.58
N ALA A 575 -8.89 17.08 5.23
CA ALA A 575 -9.24 17.51 3.87
C ALA A 575 -8.22 17.05 2.84
N GLU A 576 -6.92 17.13 3.14
CA GLU A 576 -5.84 16.62 2.28
C GLU A 576 -5.95 15.11 2.08
N LEU A 577 -6.12 14.33 3.17
CA LEU A 577 -6.27 12.88 3.07
C LEU A 577 -7.48 12.50 2.20
N VAL A 578 -8.61 13.19 2.39
CA VAL A 578 -9.80 12.98 1.55
C VAL A 578 -9.53 13.37 0.09
N ALA A 579 -8.85 14.48 -0.16
CA ALA A 579 -8.51 14.89 -1.53
C ALA A 579 -7.61 13.85 -2.20
N HIS A 580 -6.66 13.25 -1.48
CA HIS A 580 -5.84 12.15 -1.95
C HIS A 580 -6.70 10.93 -2.38
N GLU A 581 -7.57 10.46 -1.51
CA GLU A 581 -8.43 9.31 -1.83
C GLU A 581 -9.41 9.61 -2.98
N VAL A 582 -9.92 10.84 -3.07
CA VAL A 582 -10.73 11.27 -4.22
C VAL A 582 -9.90 11.20 -5.51
N GLY A 583 -8.63 11.61 -5.49
CA GLY A 583 -7.74 11.50 -6.64
C GLY A 583 -7.69 10.08 -7.20
N HIS A 584 -7.62 9.06 -6.33
CA HIS A 584 -7.70 7.66 -6.73
C HIS A 584 -9.03 7.32 -7.40
N THR A 585 -10.14 7.81 -6.86
CA THR A 585 -11.47 7.61 -7.47
C THR A 585 -11.65 8.33 -8.80
N LEU A 586 -10.80 9.31 -9.12
CA LEU A 586 -10.73 9.97 -10.42
C LEU A 586 -9.81 9.25 -11.43
N GLY A 587 -9.15 8.18 -11.00
CA GLY A 587 -8.27 7.34 -11.80
C GLY A 587 -6.79 7.62 -11.61
N LEU A 588 -6.39 8.52 -10.71
CA LEU A 588 -4.99 8.91 -10.51
C LEU A 588 -4.25 7.90 -9.63
N ARG A 589 -3.00 7.65 -9.98
CA ARG A 589 -2.04 6.91 -9.18
C ARG A 589 -1.27 7.83 -8.25
N HIS A 590 -0.54 7.26 -7.30
CA HIS A 590 0.39 8.02 -6.48
C HIS A 590 1.42 8.77 -7.34
N ASN A 591 1.90 9.91 -6.83
CA ASN A 591 3.03 10.64 -7.39
C ASN A 591 4.05 10.96 -6.29
N PHE A 592 4.94 10.02 -6.00
CA PHE A 592 5.98 10.12 -4.96
C PHE A 592 7.20 10.99 -5.34
N LYS A 593 7.13 11.74 -6.42
CA LYS A 593 8.15 12.72 -6.82
C LYS A 593 7.67 14.16 -6.69
N ALA A 594 6.44 14.33 -6.23
CA ALA A 594 5.80 15.63 -6.15
C ALA A 594 6.32 16.50 -4.99
N SER A 595 6.91 15.92 -3.96
CA SER A 595 7.52 16.60 -2.81
C SER A 595 8.62 17.59 -3.21
N SER A 596 9.28 17.39 -4.36
CA SER A 596 10.55 18.02 -4.75
C SER A 596 10.45 19.40 -5.42
N ILE A 597 9.26 20.04 -5.48
CA ILE A 597 9.07 21.25 -6.30
C ILE A 597 9.49 22.57 -5.61
N HIS A 598 9.62 22.59 -4.29
CA HIS A 598 9.97 23.78 -3.52
C HIS A 598 11.12 23.49 -2.55
N SER A 599 11.98 24.49 -2.30
CA SER A 599 12.96 24.38 -1.20
C SER A 599 12.26 24.42 0.16
N LEU A 600 12.90 23.88 1.20
CA LEU A 600 12.36 23.86 2.55
C LEU A 600 12.11 25.29 3.09
N GLU A 601 12.99 26.22 2.77
CA GLU A 601 12.86 27.63 3.13
C GLU A 601 11.65 28.26 2.43
N LYS A 602 11.44 27.97 1.15
CA LYS A 602 10.29 28.51 0.41
C LYS A 602 8.99 27.94 0.95
N ILE A 603 8.92 26.65 1.25
CA ILE A 603 7.77 25.99 1.87
C ILE A 603 7.37 26.72 3.17
N ASN A 604 8.36 27.20 3.95
CA ASN A 604 8.14 27.84 5.22
C ASN A 604 8.17 29.37 5.16
N SER A 605 7.93 29.96 3.98
CA SER A 605 7.91 31.40 3.76
C SER A 605 6.49 31.95 3.60
N ASP A 606 6.33 33.26 3.84
CA ASP A 606 5.09 33.99 3.55
C ASP A 606 4.79 34.09 2.03
N GLU A 607 5.73 33.68 1.18
CA GLU A 607 5.56 33.68 -0.28
C GLU A 607 4.46 32.69 -0.70
N ILE A 608 4.49 31.47 -0.13
CA ILE A 608 3.56 30.41 -0.51
C ILE A 608 2.53 30.07 0.55
N LYS A 609 2.76 30.41 1.83
CA LYS A 609 1.84 30.09 2.92
C LYS A 609 0.43 30.61 2.64
N GLY A 610 -0.55 29.69 2.63
CA GLY A 610 -1.96 29.97 2.34
C GLY A 610 -2.27 30.36 0.89
N LYS A 611 -1.29 30.28 -0.04
CA LYS A 611 -1.42 30.74 -1.43
C LYS A 611 -1.11 29.65 -2.45
N GLU A 612 -0.03 28.91 -2.26
CA GLU A 612 0.42 27.82 -3.12
C GLU A 612 0.49 26.53 -2.34
N THR A 613 0.45 25.40 -3.04
CA THR A 613 0.59 24.06 -2.43
C THR A 613 2.05 23.78 -2.12
N LEU A 614 2.28 22.99 -1.05
CA LEU A 614 3.62 22.61 -0.59
C LEU A 614 4.35 21.72 -1.59
N ALA A 615 3.60 20.95 -2.38
CA ALA A 615 4.10 19.96 -3.30
C ALA A 615 3.35 20.00 -4.64
N GLY A 616 3.87 19.27 -5.62
CA GLY A 616 3.33 19.17 -6.97
C GLY A 616 2.01 18.42 -7.07
N SER A 617 1.71 17.56 -6.13
CA SER A 617 0.53 16.69 -6.16
C SER A 617 0.07 16.32 -4.75
N VAL A 618 -1.24 16.27 -4.57
CA VAL A 618 -1.87 15.69 -3.37
C VAL A 618 -1.80 14.15 -3.37
N MET A 619 -1.39 13.56 -4.50
CA MET A 619 -1.22 12.10 -4.64
C MET A 619 0.13 11.59 -4.10
N ASP A 620 0.91 12.43 -3.44
CA ASP A 620 2.10 12.06 -2.68
C ASP A 620 1.74 11.66 -1.23
N TYR A 621 2.59 10.86 -0.60
CA TYR A 621 2.52 10.61 0.84
C TYR A 621 3.41 11.60 1.60
N LEU A 622 2.99 12.85 1.60
CA LEU A 622 3.74 13.90 2.26
C LEU A 622 3.71 13.73 3.79
N PRO A 623 4.84 13.97 4.46
CA PRO A 623 4.84 14.16 5.90
C PRO A 623 4.14 15.45 6.28
N ILE A 624 3.76 15.61 7.54
CA ILE A 624 3.31 16.89 8.06
C ILE A 624 4.52 17.83 8.09
N ASN A 625 4.37 19.04 7.53
CA ASN A 625 5.42 20.04 7.58
C ASN A 625 5.65 20.50 9.03
N MET A 626 6.70 19.97 9.64
CA MET A 626 7.23 20.37 10.93
C MET A 626 8.55 21.11 10.68
N TYR A 627 8.57 22.41 10.92
CA TYR A 627 9.76 23.23 10.70
C TYR A 627 10.29 23.79 12.02
N LYS A 628 11.57 23.64 12.25
CA LYS A 628 12.29 24.16 13.39
C LYS A 628 13.53 24.90 12.89
N GLY A 629 13.36 26.17 12.58
CA GLY A 629 14.42 27.08 12.12
C GLY A 629 14.68 28.23 13.09
N ILE A 630 15.73 28.97 12.88
CA ILE A 630 16.09 30.12 13.69
C ILE A 630 15.16 31.30 13.34
N GLY A 631 14.37 31.80 14.32
CA GLY A 631 13.45 32.92 14.12
C GLY A 631 12.10 32.56 13.48
N GLU A 632 11.56 31.48 13.78
CA GLU A 632 10.62 30.58 13.15
C GLU A 632 9.27 31.13 12.71
N LYS A 633 9.05 31.17 11.38
CA LYS A 633 7.72 31.12 10.78
C LYS A 633 7.55 29.77 10.11
N ALA A 634 6.62 28.95 10.57
CA ALA A 634 6.21 27.76 9.86
C ALA A 634 5.29 28.12 8.69
N GLY A 635 5.44 27.41 7.57
CA GLY A 635 4.51 27.43 6.44
C GLY A 635 3.17 26.77 6.77
N ASP A 636 2.43 26.35 5.75
CA ASP A 636 1.29 25.46 5.95
C ASP A 636 1.78 24.07 6.39
N HIS A 637 1.01 23.39 7.23
CA HIS A 637 1.40 22.06 7.73
C HIS A 637 1.10 20.94 6.75
N THR A 638 0.24 21.20 5.77
CA THR A 638 -0.26 20.20 4.82
C THR A 638 -0.66 20.88 3.51
N MET A 639 -1.01 20.10 2.50
CA MET A 639 -1.54 20.62 1.24
C MET A 639 -2.87 21.34 1.46
N ILE A 640 -2.96 22.59 1.02
CA ILE A 640 -4.18 23.41 1.09
C ILE A 640 -5.05 23.33 -0.16
N GLY A 641 -4.69 22.45 -1.09
CA GLY A 641 -5.36 22.20 -2.35
C GLY A 641 -4.62 21.16 -3.16
N ILE A 642 -5.10 20.90 -4.37
CA ILE A 642 -4.44 20.03 -5.34
C ILE A 642 -3.28 20.77 -6.02
N GLY A 643 -2.20 20.05 -6.37
CA GLY A 643 -0.97 20.62 -6.89
C GLY A 643 -0.96 20.84 -8.41
N PRO A 644 0.09 21.46 -8.96
CA PRO A 644 0.24 21.69 -10.38
C PRO A 644 0.23 20.39 -11.21
N TYR A 645 0.81 19.30 -10.71
CA TYR A 645 0.75 18.00 -11.37
C TYR A 645 -0.69 17.48 -11.45
N ASP A 646 -1.47 17.60 -10.38
CA ASP A 646 -2.87 17.16 -10.36
C ASP A 646 -3.71 17.88 -11.42
N HIS A 647 -3.50 19.19 -11.57
CA HIS A 647 -4.13 19.96 -12.62
C HIS A 647 -3.75 19.45 -14.02
N TRP A 648 -2.47 19.14 -14.24
CA TRP A 648 -1.98 18.60 -15.51
C TRP A 648 -2.51 17.19 -15.79
N ALA A 649 -2.59 16.35 -14.76
CA ALA A 649 -3.15 15.02 -14.89
C ALA A 649 -4.64 15.06 -15.25
N ILE A 650 -5.44 15.91 -14.58
CA ILE A 650 -6.85 16.13 -14.94
C ILE A 650 -6.98 16.71 -16.35
N GLU A 651 -6.09 17.63 -16.74
CA GLU A 651 -6.08 18.16 -18.12
C GLU A 651 -5.87 17.04 -19.13
N TYR A 652 -4.88 16.15 -18.91
CA TYR A 652 -4.69 14.99 -19.79
C TYR A 652 -5.91 14.06 -19.80
N GLY A 653 -6.45 13.73 -18.63
CA GLY A 653 -7.54 12.77 -18.49
C GLY A 653 -8.88 13.26 -19.02
N TYR A 654 -9.20 14.54 -18.83
CA TYR A 654 -10.57 15.03 -19.00
C TYR A 654 -10.75 16.15 -20.02
N SER A 655 -9.70 16.72 -20.59
CA SER A 655 -9.85 17.70 -21.69
C SER A 655 -10.65 17.12 -22.85
N ILE A 656 -11.55 17.94 -23.40
CA ILE A 656 -12.30 17.61 -24.60
C ILE A 656 -11.43 17.91 -25.82
N VAL A 657 -10.73 16.88 -26.30
CA VAL A 657 -9.83 16.99 -27.44
C VAL A 657 -10.52 16.55 -28.73
N LYS A 658 -10.23 17.26 -29.81
CA LYS A 658 -10.72 16.93 -31.16
C LYS A 658 -9.73 16.08 -31.94
N LYS A 659 -8.44 16.23 -31.67
CA LYS A 659 -7.33 15.58 -32.38
C LYS A 659 -6.33 14.99 -31.38
N PRO A 660 -5.69 13.84 -31.68
CA PRO A 660 -4.66 13.25 -30.81
C PRO A 660 -3.47 14.17 -30.50
N GLU A 661 -3.12 15.08 -31.42
CA GLU A 661 -2.01 16.03 -31.29
C GLU A 661 -2.22 17.00 -30.13
N GLU A 662 -3.47 17.30 -29.79
CA GLU A 662 -3.79 18.14 -28.62
C GLU A 662 -3.35 17.48 -27.30
N LEU A 663 -3.45 16.14 -27.20
CA LEU A 663 -2.94 15.39 -26.04
C LEU A 663 -1.41 15.40 -25.99
N GLN A 664 -0.73 15.30 -27.16
CA GLN A 664 0.73 15.38 -27.21
C GLN A 664 1.24 16.73 -26.72
N LYS A 665 0.52 17.82 -27.06
CA LYS A 665 0.83 19.17 -26.56
C LYS A 665 0.70 19.25 -25.02
N ILE A 666 -0.27 18.55 -24.41
CA ILE A 666 -0.38 18.48 -22.96
C ILE A 666 0.83 17.72 -22.39
N LEU A 667 1.15 16.56 -22.96
CA LEU A 667 2.20 15.67 -22.51
C LEU A 667 3.62 16.26 -22.69
N SER A 668 3.84 17.13 -23.67
CA SER A 668 5.14 17.75 -23.91
C SER A 668 5.62 18.67 -22.78
N ARG A 669 4.77 18.96 -21.79
CA ARG A 669 5.16 19.70 -20.57
C ARG A 669 5.83 18.82 -19.51
N VAL A 670 6.10 17.55 -19.78
CA VAL A 670 6.72 16.60 -18.85
C VAL A 670 8.04 17.08 -18.26
N SER A 671 8.78 17.92 -19.01
CA SER A 671 10.06 18.49 -18.57
C SER A 671 9.94 19.63 -17.54
N ASP A 672 8.72 20.14 -17.29
CA ASP A 672 8.51 21.13 -16.22
C ASP A 672 8.79 20.47 -14.84
N PRO A 673 9.70 21.04 -14.03
CA PRO A 673 10.02 20.48 -12.71
C PRO A 673 8.81 20.34 -11.78
N LYS A 674 7.76 21.14 -11.97
CA LYS A 674 6.52 21.06 -11.18
C LYS A 674 5.62 19.88 -11.56
N LEU A 675 5.91 19.21 -12.69
CA LEU A 675 5.11 18.12 -13.25
C LEU A 675 5.81 16.76 -13.20
N GLN A 676 6.88 16.64 -12.41
CA GLN A 676 7.60 15.38 -12.24
C GLN A 676 6.66 14.30 -11.71
N TYR A 677 6.90 13.05 -12.19
CA TYR A 677 6.06 11.92 -11.84
C TYR A 677 6.89 10.66 -11.58
N ALA A 678 6.66 10.07 -10.43
CA ALA A 678 7.09 8.72 -10.06
C ALA A 678 6.03 8.09 -9.17
N THR A 679 5.89 6.77 -9.21
CA THR A 679 4.79 6.08 -8.56
C THR A 679 5.28 4.84 -7.78
N ASP A 680 4.39 3.96 -7.36
CA ASP A 680 4.67 2.85 -6.46
C ASP A 680 5.87 1.99 -6.91
N GLU A 681 5.93 1.59 -8.17
CA GLU A 681 7.05 0.79 -8.70
C GLU A 681 8.37 1.56 -8.78
N ASP A 682 8.32 2.89 -8.81
CA ASP A 682 9.54 3.70 -8.86
C ASP A 682 10.20 3.80 -7.46
N THR A 683 9.45 3.60 -6.36
CA THR A 683 9.98 3.67 -4.99
C THR A 683 11.01 2.59 -4.67
N ILE A 684 11.01 1.50 -5.43
CA ILE A 684 12.02 0.44 -5.35
C ILE A 684 13.16 0.62 -6.36
N GLY A 685 13.11 1.70 -7.12
CA GLY A 685 14.09 2.07 -8.14
C GLY A 685 15.29 2.87 -7.59
N PRO A 686 16.11 3.42 -8.48
CA PRO A 686 17.30 4.20 -8.09
C PRO A 686 17.01 5.65 -7.73
N ASP A 687 15.80 6.17 -8.02
CA ASP A 687 15.53 7.60 -7.87
C ASP A 687 15.26 7.97 -6.41
N PRO A 688 16.13 8.77 -5.76
CA PRO A 688 15.95 9.14 -4.37
C PRO A 688 14.76 10.08 -4.13
N PHE A 689 14.23 10.72 -5.19
CA PHE A 689 12.99 11.49 -5.12
C PHE A 689 11.73 10.65 -5.32
N ALA A 690 11.82 9.44 -5.87
CA ALA A 690 10.69 8.51 -5.96
C ALA A 690 10.49 7.81 -4.62
N ARG A 691 10.08 8.57 -3.61
CA ARG A 691 10.06 8.10 -2.24
C ARG A 691 8.85 8.61 -1.46
N ARG A 692 8.37 7.82 -0.53
CA ARG A 692 7.36 8.23 0.45
C ARG A 692 8.00 8.95 1.63
N TYR A 693 7.31 9.92 2.19
CA TYR A 693 7.67 10.61 3.43
C TYR A 693 8.95 11.46 3.35
N ASP A 694 9.41 11.78 2.16
CA ASP A 694 10.40 12.80 1.93
C ASP A 694 9.73 14.18 1.76
N PHE A 695 10.51 15.25 1.76
CA PHE A 695 9.99 16.59 1.69
C PHE A 695 11.04 17.58 1.15
N ALA A 696 10.57 18.57 0.38
CA ALA A 696 11.35 19.64 -0.23
C ALA A 696 12.29 19.20 -1.37
N ALA A 697 12.72 20.18 -2.16
CA ALA A 697 13.64 20.00 -3.29
C ALA A 697 15.04 19.50 -2.89
N ASN A 698 15.37 19.63 -1.61
CA ASN A 698 16.58 19.05 -1.02
C ASN A 698 16.22 18.23 0.23
N PRO A 699 15.95 16.93 0.08
CA PRO A 699 15.62 16.05 1.22
C PRO A 699 16.72 15.97 2.30
N LEU A 700 17.98 16.27 1.98
CA LEU A 700 19.04 16.33 2.99
C LEU A 700 18.81 17.49 3.99
N GLN A 701 18.39 18.67 3.49
CA GLN A 701 18.01 19.77 4.38
C GLN A 701 16.83 19.38 5.27
N TYR A 702 15.84 18.69 4.70
CA TYR A 702 14.72 18.17 5.48
C TYR A 702 15.16 17.13 6.52
N ALA A 703 16.09 16.23 6.18
CA ALA A 703 16.68 15.27 7.14
C ALA A 703 17.38 15.98 8.32
N HIS A 704 18.16 17.02 8.04
CA HIS A 704 18.77 17.85 9.09
C HIS A 704 17.71 18.53 9.96
N ASN A 705 16.65 19.07 9.35
CA ASN A 705 15.54 19.68 10.10
C ASN A 705 14.86 18.64 11.01
N GLN A 706 14.62 17.40 10.54
CA GLN A 706 14.09 16.32 11.35
C GLN A 706 15.00 16.00 12.54
N MET A 707 16.32 15.96 12.37
CA MET A 707 17.25 15.75 13.47
C MET A 707 17.29 16.90 14.47
N ASN A 708 17.08 18.14 14.04
CA ASN A 708 16.92 19.28 14.92
C ASN A 708 15.65 19.17 15.80
N ILE A 709 14.55 18.76 15.21
CA ILE A 709 13.28 18.47 15.93
C ILE A 709 13.50 17.31 16.93
N VAL A 710 14.15 16.23 16.53
CA VAL A 710 14.50 15.09 17.38
C VAL A 710 15.31 15.55 18.60
N LYS A 711 16.35 16.34 18.40
CA LYS A 711 17.21 16.85 19.49
C LYS A 711 16.42 17.76 20.43
N HIS A 712 15.60 18.65 19.88
CA HIS A 712 14.76 19.54 20.67
C HIS A 712 13.77 18.76 21.54
N HIS A 713 12.99 17.85 20.94
CA HIS A 713 12.03 17.03 21.67
C HIS A 713 12.68 16.19 22.78
N ARG A 714 13.86 15.58 22.50
CA ARG A 714 14.60 14.83 23.52
C ARG A 714 14.98 15.67 24.72
N GLY A 715 15.38 16.93 24.48
CA GLY A 715 15.72 17.87 25.54
C GLY A 715 14.53 18.25 26.45
N GLN A 716 13.31 18.12 25.95
CA GLN A 716 12.09 18.53 26.66
C GLN A 716 11.32 17.35 27.30
N LEU A 717 11.79 16.09 27.11
CA LEU A 717 11.03 14.90 27.50
C LEU A 717 10.69 14.82 29.00
N LEU A 718 11.65 15.13 29.87
CA LEU A 718 11.50 14.92 31.31
C LEU A 718 10.85 16.10 32.02
N ASP A 719 11.15 17.30 31.55
CA ASP A 719 10.76 18.53 32.25
C ASP A 719 9.38 19.02 31.80
N HIS A 720 9.03 18.80 30.54
CA HIS A 720 7.82 19.37 29.93
C HIS A 720 6.84 18.35 29.38
N PHE A 721 7.29 17.23 28.79
CA PHE A 721 6.38 16.27 28.18
C PHE A 721 5.69 15.34 29.19
N VAL A 722 6.41 14.94 30.26
CA VAL A 722 5.82 14.11 31.32
C VAL A 722 5.34 15.01 32.48
N LYS A 723 4.05 15.30 32.52
CA LYS A 723 3.45 16.19 33.52
C LYS A 723 3.23 15.51 34.87
N LYS A 724 3.11 16.31 35.93
CA LYS A 724 2.81 15.83 37.27
C LYS A 724 1.56 14.92 37.27
N GLY A 725 1.69 13.73 37.86
CA GLY A 725 0.61 12.72 37.92
C GLY A 725 0.53 11.81 36.71
N GLN A 726 1.31 12.00 35.68
CA GLN A 726 1.39 11.09 34.52
C GLN A 726 2.41 9.97 34.74
N SER A 727 2.20 8.84 34.04
CA SER A 727 3.14 7.69 34.05
C SER A 727 4.46 8.06 33.39
N TRP A 728 5.57 7.63 34.00
CA TRP A 728 6.89 7.75 33.38
C TRP A 728 7.03 6.94 32.08
N ALA A 729 6.14 5.99 31.80
CA ALA A 729 6.04 5.35 30.49
C ALA A 729 5.87 6.35 29.33
N LYS A 730 5.33 7.53 29.59
CA LYS A 730 5.19 8.62 28.63
C LYS A 730 6.57 9.11 28.14
N ALA A 731 7.59 9.19 29.03
CA ALA A 731 8.97 9.53 28.63
C ALA A 731 9.54 8.49 27.65
N ARG A 732 9.31 7.20 27.91
CA ARG A 732 9.71 6.12 27.02
C ARG A 732 9.03 6.23 25.65
N TYR A 733 7.74 6.50 25.63
CA TYR A 733 6.98 6.69 24.37
C TYR A 733 7.50 7.89 23.59
N GLY A 734 7.67 9.05 24.22
CA GLY A 734 8.23 10.24 23.58
C GLY A 734 9.63 10.00 23.01
N TYR A 735 10.50 9.30 23.76
CA TYR A 735 11.82 8.96 23.26
C TYR A 735 11.75 8.02 22.04
N GLN A 736 10.91 7.00 22.06
CA GLN A 736 10.73 6.08 20.95
C GLN A 736 10.19 6.78 19.69
N LEU A 737 9.31 7.78 19.87
CA LEU A 737 8.84 8.63 18.78
C LEU A 737 10.01 9.34 18.09
N THR A 738 10.93 9.93 18.89
CA THR A 738 12.12 10.60 18.34
C THR A 738 13.06 9.64 17.61
N LEU A 739 13.12 8.37 18.04
CA LEU A 739 13.87 7.33 17.32
C LEU A 739 13.25 7.00 15.96
N SER A 740 11.90 6.99 15.85
CA SER A 740 11.24 6.77 14.56
C SER A 740 11.52 7.89 13.56
N LEU A 741 11.48 9.15 14.01
CA LEU A 741 11.84 10.30 13.18
C LEU A 741 13.33 10.23 12.74
N GLN A 742 14.22 9.83 13.64
CA GLN A 742 15.64 9.63 13.34
C GLN A 742 15.85 8.53 12.28
N VAL A 743 15.20 7.37 12.44
CA VAL A 743 15.31 6.26 11.47
C VAL A 743 14.73 6.65 10.13
N ARG A 744 13.63 7.43 10.09
CA ARG A 744 13.07 7.96 8.85
C ARG A 744 14.08 8.85 8.11
N ALA A 745 14.73 9.75 8.81
CA ALA A 745 15.76 10.60 8.22
C ALA A 745 16.97 9.80 7.71
N LEU A 746 17.42 8.78 8.46
CA LEU A 746 18.51 7.88 8.04
C LEU A 746 18.13 7.08 6.79
N SER A 747 16.94 6.46 6.79
CA SER A 747 16.44 5.68 5.67
C SER A 747 16.30 6.52 4.40
N MET A 748 15.83 7.75 4.54
CA MET A 748 15.71 8.69 3.40
C MET A 748 17.07 8.96 2.75
N MET A 749 18.14 9.06 3.53
CA MET A 749 19.49 9.29 2.98
C MET A 749 20.09 8.03 2.33
N GLY A 750 19.67 6.84 2.75
CA GLY A 750 20.17 5.58 2.17
C GLY A 750 19.95 5.45 0.67
N ASN A 751 18.88 5.99 0.14
CA ASN A 751 18.55 5.92 -1.30
C ASN A 751 19.40 6.85 -2.18
N TRP A 752 20.14 7.80 -1.59
CA TRP A 752 21.04 8.68 -2.33
C TRP A 752 22.34 7.96 -2.74
N ILE A 753 22.75 6.95 -1.95
CA ILE A 753 23.98 6.19 -2.23
C ILE A 753 23.73 5.22 -3.38
N GLY A 754 24.47 5.41 -4.49
CA GLY A 754 24.23 4.68 -5.75
C GLY A 754 22.92 5.06 -6.42
N GLY A 755 22.33 6.21 -6.06
CA GLY A 755 21.09 6.70 -6.63
C GLY A 755 21.26 7.28 -8.03
N SER A 756 20.14 7.35 -8.77
CA SER A 756 20.03 8.02 -10.06
C SER A 756 18.68 8.68 -10.20
N PHE A 757 18.63 9.90 -10.67
CA PHE A 757 17.38 10.56 -11.04
C PHE A 757 16.81 9.92 -12.30
N VAL A 758 15.52 9.58 -12.26
CA VAL A 758 14.81 8.94 -13.38
C VAL A 758 13.74 9.87 -13.91
N ASN A 759 13.77 10.15 -15.22
CA ASN A 759 12.80 10.98 -15.90
C ASN A 759 11.99 10.15 -16.90
N ARG A 760 10.74 10.55 -17.11
CA ARG A 760 9.82 9.85 -18.04
C ARG A 760 9.70 10.53 -19.39
N ASP A 761 10.65 11.43 -19.72
CA ASP A 761 10.74 12.11 -20.98
C ASP A 761 10.91 11.12 -22.13
N LYS A 762 10.29 11.44 -23.26
CA LYS A 762 10.47 10.71 -24.51
C LYS A 762 11.38 11.51 -25.45
N LYS A 763 12.05 10.82 -26.37
CA LYS A 763 12.85 11.49 -27.40
C LYS A 763 12.01 12.52 -28.14
N GLY A 764 12.45 13.78 -28.14
CA GLY A 764 11.76 14.91 -28.73
C GLY A 764 10.86 15.69 -27.77
N ASP A 765 10.73 15.31 -26.52
CA ASP A 765 10.13 16.16 -25.48
C ASP A 765 11.05 17.37 -25.22
N PRO A 766 10.53 18.55 -24.86
CA PRO A 766 11.33 19.73 -24.59
C PRO A 766 12.32 19.51 -23.44
N GLY A 767 13.50 20.12 -23.51
CA GLY A 767 14.52 20.11 -22.48
C GLY A 767 15.60 19.04 -22.63
N ASP A 768 15.41 18.07 -23.52
CA ASP A 768 16.39 16.99 -23.86
C ASP A 768 17.06 16.37 -22.64
N ARG A 769 16.26 16.06 -21.58
CA ARG A 769 16.77 15.49 -20.35
C ARG A 769 17.10 14.02 -20.55
N TYR A 770 18.21 13.58 -19.95
CA TYR A 770 18.51 12.15 -19.90
C TYR A 770 17.42 11.41 -19.07
N PRO A 771 16.94 10.24 -19.54
CA PRO A 771 16.04 9.40 -18.76
C PRO A 771 16.63 8.94 -17.42
N ILE A 772 17.96 8.76 -17.37
CA ILE A 772 18.69 8.34 -16.18
C ILE A 772 19.91 9.26 -16.00
N THR A 773 20.05 9.85 -14.81
CA THR A 773 21.18 10.71 -14.45
C THR A 773 21.68 10.31 -13.05
N PRO A 774 22.93 9.83 -12.90
CA PRO A 774 23.46 9.50 -11.58
C PRO A 774 23.38 10.68 -10.61
N VAL A 775 23.09 10.42 -9.36
CA VAL A 775 23.13 11.44 -8.31
C VAL A 775 24.56 11.98 -8.20
N PRO A 776 24.76 13.32 -8.20
CA PRO A 776 26.10 13.89 -8.05
C PRO A 776 26.86 13.37 -6.83
N ALA A 777 28.14 13.07 -7.01
CA ALA A 777 29.00 12.51 -5.96
C ALA A 777 28.96 13.31 -4.65
N LYS A 778 28.92 14.64 -4.74
CA LYS A 778 28.81 15.53 -3.58
C LYS A 778 27.58 15.20 -2.73
N GLN A 779 26.42 15.05 -3.36
CA GLN A 779 25.17 14.75 -2.65
C GLN A 779 25.19 13.33 -2.05
N GLN A 780 25.76 12.36 -2.74
CA GLN A 780 25.94 11.01 -2.20
C GLN A 780 26.84 10.99 -0.96
N ARG A 781 27.92 11.78 -0.98
CA ARG A 781 28.84 11.95 0.17
C ARG A 781 28.16 12.65 1.34
N GLU A 782 27.41 13.72 1.09
CA GLU A 782 26.65 14.43 2.11
C GLU A 782 25.61 13.52 2.77
N ALA A 783 24.92 12.69 2.00
CA ALA A 783 23.99 11.70 2.52
C ALA A 783 24.68 10.63 3.38
N LEU A 784 25.82 10.11 2.92
CA LEU A 784 26.63 9.16 3.68
C LEU A 784 27.12 9.78 5.01
N GLU A 785 27.65 10.99 4.97
CA GLU A 785 28.14 11.72 6.17
C GLU A 785 27.00 11.95 7.16
N PHE A 786 25.81 12.35 6.69
CA PHE A 786 24.62 12.46 7.54
C PHE A 786 24.30 11.15 8.26
N MET A 787 24.36 10.02 7.55
CA MET A 787 24.09 8.70 8.16
C MET A 787 25.15 8.32 9.18
N LEU A 788 26.45 8.55 8.88
CA LEU A 788 27.55 8.29 9.80
C LEU A 788 27.41 9.10 11.10
N GLU A 789 27.04 10.38 10.97
CA GLU A 789 26.88 11.28 12.12
C GLU A 789 25.69 10.94 12.98
N ASN A 790 24.56 10.58 12.36
CA ASN A 790 23.30 10.44 13.07
C ASN A 790 22.94 8.98 13.44
N ALA A 791 23.77 7.99 13.10
CA ALA A 791 23.59 6.60 13.51
C ALA A 791 24.80 6.03 14.28
N PHE A 792 26.05 6.47 14.01
CA PHE A 792 27.23 5.78 14.52
C PHE A 792 27.95 6.55 15.63
N LYS A 793 27.58 7.79 15.91
CA LYS A 793 28.03 8.54 17.10
C LYS A 793 27.09 8.28 18.28
N ASP A 794 27.62 8.03 19.46
CA ASP A 794 26.84 7.78 20.67
C ASP A 794 25.92 8.96 21.02
N GLU A 795 26.39 10.18 20.78
CA GLU A 795 25.67 11.44 21.03
C GLU A 795 24.41 11.58 20.18
N ALA A 796 24.35 10.92 19.02
CA ALA A 796 23.20 10.96 18.11
C ALA A 796 21.91 10.40 18.75
N PHE A 797 22.03 9.60 19.81
CA PHE A 797 20.90 9.01 20.52
C PHE A 797 20.43 9.86 21.72
N GLY A 798 21.20 10.86 22.16
CA GLY A 798 20.81 11.77 23.24
C GLY A 798 20.49 11.06 24.57
N LEU A 799 21.10 9.90 24.82
CA LEU A 799 20.87 9.10 26.01
C LEU A 799 21.67 9.63 27.20
N ASN A 800 21.02 9.70 28.35
CA ASN A 800 21.68 10.00 29.62
C ASN A 800 21.06 9.17 30.75
N THR A 801 21.74 9.16 31.92
CA THR A 801 21.35 8.35 33.06
C THR A 801 19.97 8.72 33.59
N GLU A 802 19.61 9.99 33.57
CA GLU A 802 18.35 10.50 34.09
C GLU A 802 17.17 10.04 33.25
N LEU A 803 17.26 10.19 31.92
CA LEU A 803 16.27 9.69 30.96
C LEU A 803 16.08 8.17 31.10
N LEU A 804 17.18 7.42 31.06
CA LEU A 804 17.13 5.95 31.11
C LEU A 804 16.45 5.41 32.38
N ARG A 805 16.67 6.07 33.52
CA ARG A 805 16.06 5.70 34.80
C ARG A 805 14.56 6.00 34.87
N ARG A 806 14.04 6.89 34.02
CA ARG A 806 12.63 7.28 33.96
C ARG A 806 11.84 6.60 32.84
N MET A 807 12.50 5.95 31.88
CA MET A 807 11.82 5.23 30.79
C MET A 807 11.24 3.88 31.27
N SER A 808 10.16 3.93 32.03
CA SER A 808 9.45 2.72 32.51
C SER A 808 8.39 2.23 31.51
N ASN A 809 7.70 1.14 31.86
CA ASN A 809 6.53 0.60 31.16
C ASN A 809 5.26 0.78 31.99
N ASP A 810 4.13 0.94 31.32
CA ASP A 810 2.82 0.74 31.95
C ASP A 810 2.60 -0.74 32.28
N ARG A 811 1.90 -1.01 33.39
CA ARG A 811 1.73 -2.36 33.92
C ARG A 811 0.25 -2.75 34.00
N TRP A 812 -0.48 -2.54 32.92
CA TRP A 812 -1.87 -2.95 32.84
C TRP A 812 -1.96 -4.43 32.41
N ILE A 813 -2.83 -5.21 33.10
CA ILE A 813 -3.00 -6.65 32.85
C ILE A 813 -3.71 -6.93 31.52
N ASP A 814 -4.51 -6.01 31.03
CA ASP A 814 -5.20 -6.09 29.73
C ASP A 814 -4.23 -6.10 28.54
N ASN A 815 -2.98 -5.69 28.77
CA ASN A 815 -1.91 -5.80 27.80
C ASN A 815 -0.78 -6.69 28.31
N LEU A 816 -1.03 -8.00 28.38
CA LEU A 816 -0.08 -9.01 28.89
C LEU A 816 1.28 -8.93 28.20
N SER A 817 1.31 -8.64 26.91
CA SER A 817 2.58 -8.54 26.17
C SER A 817 3.46 -7.38 26.64
N SER A 818 2.88 -6.27 27.10
CA SER A 818 3.63 -5.12 27.62
C SER A 818 3.96 -5.28 29.11
N SER A 819 3.06 -5.91 29.90
CA SER A 819 3.28 -6.11 31.34
C SER A 819 4.31 -7.19 31.66
N MET A 820 4.56 -8.12 30.74
CA MET A 820 5.59 -9.16 30.84
C MET A 820 6.97 -8.74 30.32
N LYS A 821 7.10 -7.54 29.71
CA LYS A 821 8.39 -7.02 29.27
C LYS A 821 9.21 -6.50 30.44
N ASP A 822 10.53 -6.58 30.29
CA ASP A 822 11.46 -5.94 31.23
C ASP A 822 11.11 -4.44 31.34
N SER A 823 11.04 -3.95 32.55
CA SER A 823 10.74 -2.55 32.86
C SER A 823 11.87 -1.62 32.39
N THR A 824 13.10 -2.12 32.31
CA THR A 824 14.24 -1.34 31.82
C THR A 824 14.16 -1.19 30.28
N TRP A 825 14.62 -0.03 29.77
CA TRP A 825 14.75 0.15 28.32
C TRP A 825 16.05 -0.51 27.85
N PRO A 826 16.01 -1.44 26.88
CA PRO A 826 17.19 -2.22 26.49
C PRO A 826 18.10 -1.40 25.57
N VAL A 827 18.92 -0.52 26.15
CA VAL A 827 19.77 0.47 25.45
C VAL A 827 20.57 -0.14 24.31
N HIS A 828 21.36 -1.16 24.61
CA HIS A 828 22.27 -1.76 23.63
C HIS A 828 21.53 -2.42 22.47
N GLU A 829 20.44 -3.13 22.75
CA GLU A 829 19.64 -3.80 21.71
C GLU A 829 18.96 -2.81 20.77
N LYS A 830 18.40 -1.72 21.31
CA LYS A 830 17.69 -0.73 20.52
C LYS A 830 18.63 0.12 19.67
N VAL A 831 19.74 0.59 20.24
CA VAL A 831 20.75 1.36 19.50
C VAL A 831 21.40 0.48 18.43
N MET A 832 21.79 -0.76 18.79
CA MET A 832 22.38 -1.72 17.86
C MET A 832 21.44 -2.04 16.69
N GLY A 833 20.14 -2.20 16.96
CA GLY A 833 19.14 -2.43 15.90
C GLY A 833 19.12 -1.33 14.86
N ILE A 834 19.20 -0.06 15.29
CA ILE A 834 19.27 1.11 14.39
C ILE A 834 20.59 1.15 13.63
N GLN A 835 21.71 0.94 14.34
CA GLN A 835 23.04 0.95 13.74
C GLN A 835 23.21 -0.16 12.69
N ALA A 836 22.76 -1.38 12.99
CA ALA A 836 22.78 -2.51 12.07
C ALA A 836 21.86 -2.29 10.85
N SER A 837 20.67 -1.71 11.06
CA SER A 837 19.77 -1.35 9.97
C SER A 837 20.40 -0.29 9.06
N THR A 838 21.07 0.71 9.63
CA THR A 838 21.77 1.74 8.86
C THR A 838 22.94 1.16 8.05
N LEU A 839 23.70 0.23 8.62
CA LEU A 839 24.72 -0.50 7.86
C LEU A 839 24.10 -1.26 6.68
N THR A 840 22.94 -1.87 6.85
CA THR A 840 22.24 -2.55 5.76
C THR A 840 21.77 -1.57 4.67
N MET A 841 21.28 -0.38 5.05
CA MET A 841 20.91 0.66 4.07
C MET A 841 22.10 1.08 3.20
N ILE A 842 23.30 1.17 3.78
CA ILE A 842 24.53 1.58 3.07
C ILE A 842 25.13 0.41 2.27
N LEU A 843 25.18 -0.78 2.88
CA LEU A 843 25.91 -1.94 2.36
C LEU A 843 25.04 -2.97 1.62
N ASN A 844 23.81 -2.61 1.21
CA ASN A 844 22.96 -3.57 0.47
C ASN A 844 23.46 -3.81 -0.97
N PRO A 845 23.15 -5.00 -1.55
CA PRO A 845 23.67 -5.39 -2.86
C PRO A 845 23.31 -4.44 -3.99
N THR A 846 22.09 -3.95 -3.98
CA THR A 846 21.58 -3.12 -5.07
C THR A 846 22.29 -1.77 -5.09
N SER A 847 22.43 -1.11 -3.93
CA SER A 847 23.13 0.18 -3.83
C SER A 847 24.61 0.06 -4.19
N LEU A 848 25.31 -0.95 -3.64
CA LEU A 848 26.73 -1.15 -3.95
C LEU A 848 26.94 -1.61 -5.41
N GLY A 849 26.03 -2.38 -5.99
CA GLY A 849 26.06 -2.72 -7.41
C GLY A 849 25.94 -1.49 -8.30
N ARG A 850 25.01 -0.58 -8.00
CA ARG A 850 24.85 0.69 -8.73
C ARG A 850 26.07 1.59 -8.60
N VAL A 851 26.67 1.69 -7.40
CA VAL A 851 27.93 2.43 -7.23
C VAL A 851 29.04 1.85 -8.10
N TYR A 852 29.11 0.53 -8.22
CA TYR A 852 30.08 -0.12 -9.08
C TYR A 852 29.84 0.17 -10.56
N ASP A 853 28.57 0.16 -10.99
CA ASP A 853 28.18 0.43 -12.37
C ASP A 853 28.36 1.91 -12.78
N ASN A 854 28.51 2.83 -11.80
CA ASN A 854 28.77 4.25 -12.09
C ASN A 854 30.08 4.48 -12.86
N GLU A 855 31.01 3.53 -12.86
CA GLU A 855 32.19 3.57 -13.73
C GLU A 855 31.84 3.70 -15.23
N PHE A 856 30.63 3.28 -15.63
CA PHE A 856 30.13 3.37 -17.01
C PHE A 856 29.08 4.47 -17.20
N LEU A 857 28.45 4.94 -16.15
CA LEU A 857 27.39 5.94 -16.20
C LEU A 857 27.92 7.37 -16.04
N VAL A 858 29.13 7.52 -15.52
CA VAL A 858 29.80 8.81 -15.30
C VAL A 858 31.08 8.82 -16.10
N GLU A 859 31.34 9.91 -16.82
CA GLU A 859 32.56 10.09 -17.61
C GLU A 859 33.80 9.99 -16.70
N ALA A 860 34.87 9.37 -17.20
CA ALA A 860 36.08 9.06 -16.41
C ALA A 860 36.79 10.28 -15.80
N ASP A 861 36.58 11.49 -16.35
CA ASP A 861 37.09 12.76 -15.86
C ASP A 861 36.18 13.46 -14.87
N LYS A 862 35.02 12.91 -14.59
CA LYS A 862 34.04 13.43 -13.62
C LYS A 862 34.10 12.70 -12.29
N ASP A 863 33.77 13.43 -11.23
CA ASP A 863 33.77 12.92 -9.89
C ASP A 863 32.56 11.97 -9.67
N THR A 864 32.84 10.78 -9.10
CA THR A 864 31.80 9.84 -8.65
C THR A 864 32.22 9.17 -7.35
N ILE A 865 31.24 8.76 -6.51
CA ILE A 865 31.53 7.98 -5.32
C ILE A 865 31.90 6.54 -5.72
N THR A 866 32.83 5.94 -5.01
CA THR A 866 33.37 4.61 -5.30
C THR A 866 33.19 3.65 -4.13
N LEU A 867 33.23 2.34 -4.40
CA LEU A 867 33.20 1.32 -3.36
C LEU A 867 34.32 1.46 -2.33
N PRO A 868 35.61 1.70 -2.73
CA PRO A 868 36.68 1.95 -1.77
C PRO A 868 36.39 3.14 -0.86
N GLU A 869 35.81 4.22 -1.41
CA GLU A 869 35.47 5.42 -0.61
C GLU A 869 34.40 5.13 0.43
N ILE A 870 33.31 4.43 0.07
CA ILE A 870 32.23 4.09 1.00
C ILE A 870 32.76 3.20 2.12
N LEU A 871 33.48 2.13 1.79
CA LEU A 871 34.03 1.22 2.78
C LEU A 871 35.08 1.91 3.67
N GLY A 872 35.88 2.80 3.08
CA GLY A 872 36.88 3.58 3.83
C GLY A 872 36.23 4.55 4.82
N LYS A 873 35.22 5.30 4.42
CA LYS A 873 34.46 6.22 5.29
C LYS A 873 33.76 5.49 6.44
N LEU A 874 33.17 4.31 6.17
CA LEU A 874 32.59 3.47 7.21
C LEU A 874 33.64 3.02 8.24
N ASP A 875 34.77 2.50 7.78
CA ASP A 875 35.87 2.07 8.62
C ASP A 875 36.41 3.22 9.48
N ASP A 876 36.59 4.37 8.84
CA ASP A 876 37.07 5.58 9.51
C ASP A 876 36.13 6.09 10.61
N ALA A 877 34.84 6.04 10.38
CA ALA A 877 33.84 6.49 11.33
C ALA A 877 33.60 5.49 12.47
N ILE A 878 33.73 4.20 12.20
CA ILE A 878 33.40 3.13 13.16
C ILE A 878 34.62 2.77 14.05
N TRP A 879 35.84 2.83 13.52
CA TRP A 879 37.07 2.47 14.26
C TRP A 879 37.93 3.69 14.63
N THR A 880 37.28 4.81 14.92
CA THR A 880 37.92 6.10 15.22
C THR A 880 38.94 5.98 16.35
N GLU A 881 38.63 5.20 17.39
CA GLU A 881 39.45 5.04 18.59
C GLU A 881 40.80 4.35 18.31
N LEU A 882 40.91 3.61 17.20
CA LEU A 882 42.17 2.96 16.80
C LEU A 882 43.12 3.87 16.00
N LYS A 883 42.69 5.04 15.54
CA LYS A 883 43.54 5.98 14.80
C LYS A 883 44.59 6.63 15.71
N ALA A 884 44.15 7.05 16.88
CA ALA A 884 44.99 7.64 17.90
C ALA A 884 44.45 7.30 19.29
N PRO A 885 44.77 6.13 19.85
CA PRO A 885 44.27 5.73 21.16
C PRO A 885 44.64 6.79 22.22
N ALA A 886 43.64 7.22 22.98
CA ALA A 886 43.85 8.21 24.04
C ALA A 886 44.81 7.66 25.11
N LYS A 887 45.91 8.43 25.37
CA LYS A 887 46.90 8.08 26.39
C LYS A 887 46.27 8.09 27.78
N GLY A 888 46.74 7.22 28.66
CA GLY A 888 46.31 7.14 30.04
C GLY A 888 45.86 5.75 30.47
N GLU A 889 45.33 5.67 31.67
CA GLU A 889 44.75 4.44 32.23
C GLU A 889 43.22 4.42 31.99
N HIS A 890 42.75 3.41 31.26
CA HIS A 890 41.33 3.17 31.00
C HIS A 890 40.83 2.10 31.98
N THR A 891 39.58 2.25 32.43
CA THR A 891 38.96 1.35 33.42
C THR A 891 37.66 0.77 32.87
N ALA A 892 37.14 -0.29 33.46
CA ALA A 892 35.85 -0.88 33.09
C ALA A 892 34.67 0.12 33.12
N ARG A 893 34.78 1.20 33.96
CA ARG A 893 33.78 2.27 34.04
C ARG A 893 34.04 3.45 33.09
N LYS A 894 35.29 3.60 32.63
CA LYS A 894 35.73 4.59 31.66
C LYS A 894 36.60 3.89 30.61
N PRO A 895 35.98 3.05 29.77
CA PRO A 895 36.73 2.28 28.79
C PRO A 895 37.25 3.18 27.64
N LEU A 896 38.31 2.75 26.96
CA LEU A 896 38.80 3.42 25.77
C LEU A 896 37.75 3.38 24.66
N ILE A 897 37.12 2.24 24.46
CA ILE A 897 36.02 2.05 23.48
C ILE A 897 34.74 1.83 24.29
N ALA A 898 33.77 2.76 24.16
CA ALA A 898 32.50 2.69 24.84
C ALA A 898 31.67 1.45 24.40
N SER A 899 30.72 1.03 25.20
CA SER A 899 29.98 -0.22 24.96
C SER A 899 29.15 -0.20 23.67
N LEU A 900 28.49 0.93 23.34
CA LEU A 900 27.77 1.09 22.07
C LEU A 900 28.74 1.01 20.89
N ARG A 901 29.91 1.64 21.00
CA ARG A 901 30.94 1.61 19.96
C ARG A 901 31.49 0.20 19.75
N ARG A 902 31.76 -0.56 20.83
CA ARG A 902 32.22 -1.96 20.71
C ARG A 902 31.18 -2.83 19.98
N ASN A 903 29.90 -2.63 20.25
CA ASN A 903 28.84 -3.35 19.56
C ASN A 903 28.80 -2.99 18.06
N LEU A 904 28.89 -1.70 17.74
CA LEU A 904 28.95 -1.23 16.35
C LEU A 904 30.19 -1.76 15.61
N GLN A 905 31.34 -1.74 16.25
CA GLN A 905 32.61 -2.27 15.70
C GLN A 905 32.52 -3.78 15.44
N ARG A 906 31.88 -4.55 16.34
CA ARG A 906 31.63 -5.98 16.12
C ARG A 906 30.68 -6.21 14.95
N GLU A 907 29.57 -5.50 14.89
CA GLU A 907 28.64 -5.58 13.77
C GLU A 907 29.30 -5.26 12.43
N HIS A 908 30.08 -4.18 12.36
CA HIS A 908 30.82 -3.81 11.15
C HIS A 908 31.85 -4.89 10.76
N LEU A 909 32.58 -5.44 11.75
CA LEU A 909 33.52 -6.52 11.52
C LEU A 909 32.83 -7.77 10.93
N GLU A 910 31.69 -8.18 11.51
CA GLU A 910 30.87 -9.29 11.00
C GLU A 910 30.40 -9.04 9.57
N ARG A 911 30.04 -7.79 9.23
CA ARG A 911 29.69 -7.38 7.85
C ARG A 911 30.88 -7.53 6.90
N LEU A 912 32.07 -7.03 7.29
CA LEU A 912 33.28 -7.17 6.50
C LEU A 912 33.67 -8.65 6.30
N VAL A 913 33.56 -9.46 7.35
CA VAL A 913 33.77 -10.92 7.27
C VAL A 913 32.81 -11.54 6.29
N SER A 914 31.50 -11.24 6.40
CA SER A 914 30.48 -11.74 5.48
C SER A 914 30.76 -11.32 4.04
N LEU A 915 31.06 -10.04 3.80
CA LEU A 915 31.38 -9.52 2.46
C LEU A 915 32.64 -10.16 1.87
N SER A 916 33.64 -10.54 2.70
CA SER A 916 34.88 -11.16 2.25
C SER A 916 34.71 -12.62 1.81
N MET A 917 33.59 -13.27 2.20
CA MET A 917 33.35 -14.68 1.93
C MET A 917 32.78 -14.91 0.52
N PRO A 918 33.32 -15.87 -0.26
CA PRO A 918 32.76 -16.22 -1.57
C PRO A 918 31.35 -16.77 -1.43
N GLY A 919 30.42 -16.24 -2.22
CA GLY A 919 29.04 -16.74 -2.26
C GLY A 919 28.05 -16.05 -1.33
N SER A 920 28.50 -15.20 -0.40
CA SER A 920 27.62 -14.37 0.43
C SER A 920 26.93 -13.25 -0.35
N TRP A 921 27.39 -13.01 -1.58
CA TRP A 921 26.91 -11.93 -2.43
C TRP A 921 26.78 -12.41 -3.88
N ARG A 922 25.71 -12.03 -4.57
CA ARG A 922 25.48 -12.36 -5.98
C ARG A 922 25.68 -11.13 -6.86
N GLY A 923 26.20 -11.30 -8.07
CA GLY A 923 26.37 -10.24 -9.05
C GLY A 923 27.83 -9.90 -9.35
N ALA A 924 28.03 -9.01 -10.33
CA ALA A 924 29.36 -8.64 -10.84
C ALA A 924 30.23 -7.90 -9.79
N SER A 925 29.61 -7.13 -8.91
CA SER A 925 30.27 -6.40 -7.81
C SER A 925 30.76 -7.30 -6.66
N SER A 926 30.35 -8.56 -6.63
CA SER A 926 30.64 -9.52 -5.54
C SER A 926 32.14 -9.68 -5.28
N ARG A 927 32.92 -9.96 -6.33
CA ARG A 927 34.39 -10.16 -6.16
C ARG A 927 35.16 -8.88 -5.86
N PRO A 928 34.94 -7.75 -6.54
CA PRO A 928 35.53 -6.48 -6.13
C PRO A 928 35.24 -6.14 -4.67
N LEU A 929 34.01 -6.29 -4.20
CA LEU A 929 33.65 -6.06 -2.81
C LEU A 929 34.36 -7.01 -1.84
N ALA A 930 34.41 -8.30 -2.14
CA ALA A 930 35.13 -9.28 -1.33
C ALA A 930 36.63 -8.97 -1.23
N ASN A 931 37.24 -8.52 -2.32
CA ASN A 931 38.66 -8.11 -2.30
C ASN A 931 38.88 -6.87 -1.43
N LEU A 932 38.00 -5.86 -1.56
CA LEU A 932 38.08 -4.64 -0.76
C LEU A 932 37.83 -4.93 0.72
N ALA A 933 36.81 -5.75 1.06
CA ALA A 933 36.53 -6.17 2.41
C ALA A 933 37.73 -6.94 3.03
N SER A 934 38.32 -7.85 2.26
CA SER A 934 39.52 -8.59 2.69
C SER A 934 40.71 -7.66 2.92
N GLN A 935 40.88 -6.63 2.08
CA GLN A 935 41.94 -5.62 2.26
C GLN A 935 41.71 -4.81 3.53
N GLN A 936 40.45 -4.41 3.78
CA GLN A 936 40.11 -3.66 5.02
C GLN A 936 40.29 -4.51 6.26
N LEU A 937 39.90 -5.78 6.26
CA LEU A 937 40.18 -6.69 7.38
C LEU A 937 41.68 -6.75 7.70
N ARG A 938 42.56 -6.85 6.69
CA ARG A 938 44.01 -6.84 6.88
C ARG A 938 44.53 -5.50 7.46
N SER A 939 43.98 -4.39 6.99
CA SER A 939 44.33 -3.05 7.50
C SER A 939 43.87 -2.90 8.95
N LEU A 940 42.65 -3.34 9.26
CA LEU A 940 42.06 -3.30 10.59
C LEU A 940 42.88 -4.16 11.59
N ALA A 941 43.31 -5.38 11.19
CA ALA A 941 44.17 -6.22 12.02
C ALA A 941 45.44 -5.52 12.43
N LYS A 942 46.09 -4.80 11.51
CA LYS A 942 47.34 -4.02 11.82
C LYS A 942 47.05 -2.89 12.81
N ARG A 943 45.90 -2.19 12.67
CA ARG A 943 45.51 -1.11 13.59
C ARG A 943 45.16 -1.65 14.97
N ILE A 944 44.48 -2.80 15.05
CA ILE A 944 44.20 -3.49 16.32
C ILE A 944 45.49 -3.86 17.03
N ASP A 945 46.45 -4.50 16.34
CA ASP A 945 47.75 -4.84 16.91
C ASP A 945 48.53 -3.60 17.38
N ALA A 946 48.55 -2.52 16.59
CA ALA A 946 49.16 -1.27 16.96
C ALA A 946 48.50 -0.63 18.20
N ALA A 947 47.18 -0.64 18.29
CA ALA A 947 46.45 -0.09 19.45
C ALA A 947 46.69 -0.90 20.73
N GLN A 948 46.81 -2.22 20.66
CA GLN A 948 47.13 -3.09 21.79
C GLN A 948 48.55 -2.89 22.32
N LYS A 949 49.47 -2.44 21.48
CA LYS A 949 50.88 -2.18 21.79
C LYS A 949 51.20 -0.71 21.99
N ALA A 950 50.19 0.19 21.98
CA ALA A 950 50.40 1.62 22.03
C ALA A 950 51.04 2.06 23.35
N GLU A 951 52.17 2.77 23.26
CA GLU A 951 52.90 3.29 24.43
C GLU A 951 52.08 4.35 25.16
N GLY A 952 52.04 4.22 26.49
CA GLY A 952 51.31 5.13 27.37
C GLY A 952 49.82 4.92 27.40
N VAL A 953 49.29 3.83 26.82
CA VAL A 953 47.89 3.42 26.88
C VAL A 953 47.75 2.13 27.71
N LYS A 954 46.98 2.20 28.79
CA LYS A 954 46.61 1.00 29.58
C LYS A 954 45.13 0.69 29.29
N LEU A 955 44.92 -0.36 28.53
CA LEU A 955 43.55 -0.76 28.10
C LEU A 955 42.74 -1.29 29.30
N ASP A 956 41.47 -0.95 29.31
CA ASP A 956 40.48 -1.56 30.19
C ASP A 956 40.16 -3.00 29.75
N PRO A 957 39.63 -3.86 30.67
CA PRO A 957 39.34 -5.26 30.36
C PRO A 957 38.37 -5.47 29.18
N TYR A 958 37.36 -4.58 29.01
CA TYR A 958 36.38 -4.70 27.91
C TYR A 958 37.01 -4.40 26.57
N THR A 959 37.77 -3.30 26.46
CA THR A 959 38.48 -2.93 25.24
C THR A 959 39.53 -3.99 24.87
N ALA A 960 40.31 -4.47 25.87
CA ALA A 960 41.34 -5.50 25.63
C ALA A 960 40.73 -6.80 25.10
N ALA A 961 39.62 -7.28 25.71
CA ALA A 961 38.90 -8.48 25.25
C ALA A 961 38.31 -8.30 23.86
N HIS A 962 37.67 -7.15 23.60
CA HIS A 962 37.07 -6.83 22.30
C HIS A 962 38.11 -6.80 21.17
N LEU A 963 39.22 -6.13 21.36
CA LEU A 963 40.28 -6.05 20.35
C LEU A 963 40.97 -7.41 20.13
N SER A 964 41.15 -8.21 21.21
CA SER A 964 41.69 -9.58 21.10
C SER A 964 40.77 -10.47 20.26
N GLU A 965 39.44 -10.48 20.55
CA GLU A 965 38.44 -11.24 19.81
C GLU A 965 38.39 -10.80 18.35
N ALA A 966 38.37 -9.49 18.09
CA ALA A 966 38.36 -8.92 16.75
C ALA A 966 39.59 -9.34 15.92
N GLY A 967 40.79 -9.25 16.51
CA GLY A 967 42.04 -9.68 15.89
C GLY A 967 42.03 -11.18 15.57
N GLU A 968 41.56 -12.00 16.51
CA GLU A 968 41.43 -13.45 16.32
C GLU A 968 40.42 -13.82 15.23
N LEU A 969 39.28 -13.17 15.20
CA LEU A 969 38.26 -13.36 14.16
C LEU A 969 38.80 -13.01 12.77
N ILE A 970 39.45 -11.87 12.64
CA ILE A 970 40.11 -11.47 11.38
C ILE A 970 41.15 -12.51 10.95
N LYS A 971 42.02 -12.95 11.87
CA LYS A 971 43.01 -13.98 11.57
C LYS A 971 42.37 -15.27 11.09
N LYS A 972 41.36 -15.80 11.82
CA LYS A 972 40.65 -17.01 11.43
C LYS A 972 39.99 -16.86 10.04
N THR A 973 39.40 -15.70 9.74
CA THR A 973 38.79 -15.39 8.46
C THR A 973 39.81 -15.39 7.32
N MET A 974 41.00 -14.81 7.55
CA MET A 974 42.07 -14.76 6.56
C MET A 974 42.76 -16.13 6.34
N ASP A 975 42.84 -16.95 7.41
CA ASP A 975 43.41 -18.29 7.38
C ASP A 975 42.40 -19.33 6.86
N ALA A 976 41.10 -19.07 6.90
CA ALA A 976 40.10 -19.90 6.27
C ALA A 976 40.35 -19.90 4.77
N GLY A 977 41.03 -20.90 4.29
CA GLY A 977 41.37 -21.07 2.87
C GLY A 977 40.10 -20.94 2.02
N ILE A 978 40.22 -20.41 0.80
CA ILE A 978 39.16 -20.40 -0.19
C ILE A 978 38.87 -21.86 -0.53
N ILE A 979 37.95 -22.46 0.19
CA ILE A 979 37.39 -23.75 -0.24
C ILE A 979 36.51 -23.40 -1.44
N TYR A 980 37.08 -23.64 -2.64
CA TYR A 980 36.25 -23.68 -3.83
C TYR A 980 35.34 -24.90 -3.70
N GLY A 981 34.21 -24.72 -2.99
CA GLY A 981 33.13 -25.63 -3.12
C GLY A 981 32.71 -25.63 -4.59
N SER A 982 32.62 -26.80 -5.20
CA SER A 982 32.01 -26.95 -6.51
C SER A 982 30.59 -26.40 -6.42
N THR A 983 30.43 -25.14 -6.68
CA THR A 983 29.13 -24.53 -6.88
C THR A 983 28.54 -25.20 -8.10
N LYS A 984 27.55 -26.04 -7.89
CA LYS A 984 26.66 -26.46 -8.96
C LYS A 984 26.16 -25.20 -9.65
N ILE A 985 26.65 -24.99 -10.86
CA ILE A 985 26.15 -23.99 -11.82
C ILE A 985 24.70 -24.30 -12.12
#